data_257d7911d9da5c64b76eed8f6a6485b6
#
_entry.id   257d7911d9da5c64b76eed8f6a6485b6
#
_cell.length_a   1.000
_cell.length_b   1.000
_cell.length_c   1.000
_cell.angle_alpha   90.00
_cell.angle_beta   90.00
_cell.angle_gamma   90.00
#
_symmetry.space_group_name_H-M   'P 1'
#
loop_
_entity.id
_entity.type
_entity.pdbx_description
1 polymer ?
#
loop_
_entity_poly.entity_id
_entity_poly.type
_entity_poly.pdbx_seq_one_letter_code
_entity_poly.pdbx_strand_id
1 'polypeptide(L)'
;EDAYVRMFLRGRPVTMHIPDQQREGYILDHKVALPNHKLKLQWVYGYRGRDCRSNLYLLPTGEIVYFNASVVVLYNTEEQQQRHYLGHNDDVKCLCVHPDMVTIATGQVAGNSKDGKPLPPHVRVWDSVTLNTLHVVGMGVFDRAVTCVAFSKSNGGTFLCAVDDANDHILSVWNWQKEKQLAEVKCSNDSVLAAVFHPMDDNLIVTCGKSHINFWTIDSNTLVKRQGLFEKHEKPKYVLCVAFAENGDAITGDSSGNIYIWAKGGNRISQQVSGAHEGGIFSLCVLKDGTLVSGGGKDRKVALWGYDYRKQSEMEVSESFGPVRTLAEGKPGELFIGTTKNAILRATFPDTLNPIVQVHIYTHTHTHQLAWLYSIIYVFQGHTDELWGLDIHPTMEQFVTCSQDRQVHLWDTNSHQPLWSKTIEDPGRCAGFHPSGAVIAVGTMTGRWFVLDADTHDLVSMHTDGDEIISNVKFSPDGNFLAVSSHDNFVYIYAVTENGRKYSRVGKCTGHSSFITHVDWSKDSRYLITNSGDYEILFWEAPSGKHVTNMDTVRNVEWATSTCTLSFNTFGIWPEGADGTDINAVCRSHDGSLLASADDFGKVHLFSFPCCHPRAPSHEYGGHSSHVTNVAFLHDNSHLISTGGKDTSILQWVV
;
A
#
# COMPACT_ATOMS: atom_id res chain seq x y z
N GLU A 1 3.12 -48.23 15.23
CA GLU A 1 4.17 -47.18 15.05
C GLU A 1 3.46 -45.92 14.54
N ASP A 2 3.62 -44.79 15.27
CA ASP A 2 3.04 -43.51 14.87
C ASP A 2 3.79 -42.97 13.65
N ALA A 3 3.09 -42.82 12.53
CA ALA A 3 3.67 -42.26 11.33
C ALA A 3 3.66 -40.72 11.45
N TYR A 4 4.83 -40.15 11.32
CA TYR A 4 5.01 -38.69 11.35
C TYR A 4 6.06 -38.25 10.34
N VAL A 5 6.00 -36.97 9.97
CA VAL A 5 7.07 -36.27 9.23
C VAL A 5 7.67 -35.20 10.13
N ARG A 6 8.93 -34.88 9.87
CA ARG A 6 9.65 -33.88 10.67
C ARG A 6 10.36 -32.91 9.71
N MET A 7 10.19 -31.63 9.98
CA MET A 7 10.96 -30.56 9.35
C MET A 7 11.78 -29.82 10.41
N PHE A 8 12.74 -29.04 9.95
CA PHE A 8 13.59 -28.26 10.87
C PHE A 8 13.52 -26.77 10.51
N LEU A 9 13.23 -25.95 11.51
CA LEU A 9 13.28 -24.49 11.42
C LEU A 9 14.32 -23.97 12.41
N ARG A 10 15.34 -23.29 11.92
CA ARG A 10 16.50 -22.85 12.73
C ARG A 10 17.07 -23.95 13.62
N GLY A 11 17.16 -25.15 13.11
CA GLY A 11 17.66 -26.32 13.83
C GLY A 11 16.70 -26.92 14.86
N ARG A 12 15.48 -26.38 15.00
CA ARG A 12 14.44 -26.94 15.85
C ARG A 12 13.58 -27.92 15.07
N PRO A 13 13.36 -29.15 15.57
CA PRO A 13 12.48 -30.09 14.91
C PRO A 13 11.01 -29.71 15.10
N VAL A 14 10.26 -29.74 13.99
CA VAL A 14 8.80 -29.60 13.98
C VAL A 14 8.22 -30.93 13.52
N THR A 15 7.49 -31.62 14.41
CA THR A 15 6.92 -32.94 14.14
C THR A 15 5.44 -32.84 13.82
N MET A 16 5.03 -33.47 12.72
CA MET A 16 3.64 -33.46 12.26
C MET A 16 3.19 -34.89 12.01
N HIS A 17 2.07 -35.31 12.66
CA HIS A 17 1.55 -36.66 12.52
C HIS A 17 0.70 -36.76 11.24
N ILE A 18 0.88 -37.90 10.54
CA ILE A 18 0.19 -38.17 9.28
C ILE A 18 -1.21 -38.71 9.61
N PRO A 19 -2.30 -38.10 9.08
CA PRO A 19 -3.64 -38.65 9.21
C PRO A 19 -3.75 -40.06 8.61
N ASP A 20 -4.55 -40.95 9.23
CA ASP A 20 -4.65 -42.34 8.79
C ASP A 20 -5.06 -42.48 7.32
N GLN A 21 -5.95 -41.64 6.84
CA GLN A 21 -6.43 -41.66 5.45
C GLN A 21 -5.33 -41.30 4.44
N GLN A 22 -4.31 -40.53 4.87
CA GLN A 22 -3.18 -40.10 4.02
C GLN A 22 -1.95 -41.00 4.22
N ARG A 23 -1.97 -41.91 5.18
CA ARG A 23 -0.81 -42.71 5.57
C ARG A 23 -0.46 -43.77 4.55
N GLU A 24 -1.49 -44.42 3.98
CA GLU A 24 -1.30 -45.44 2.96
C GLU A 24 -0.85 -44.81 1.64
N GLY A 25 0.33 -45.23 1.16
CA GLY A 25 0.88 -44.70 -0.07
C GLY A 25 1.59 -43.34 0.05
N TYR A 26 1.68 -42.77 1.26
CA TYR A 26 2.43 -41.52 1.45
C TYR A 26 3.95 -41.73 1.25
N ILE A 27 4.52 -40.94 0.34
CA ILE A 27 5.95 -40.91 0.06
C ILE A 27 6.44 -39.47 0.27
N LEU A 28 7.40 -39.27 1.19
CA LEU A 28 7.90 -37.96 1.56
C LEU A 28 8.43 -37.14 0.37
N ASP A 29 9.24 -37.79 -0.48
CA ASP A 29 9.89 -37.13 -1.63
C ASP A 29 9.06 -37.19 -2.92
N HIS A 30 7.76 -37.47 -2.81
CA HIS A 30 6.88 -37.45 -3.97
C HIS A 30 6.86 -36.05 -4.63
N LYS A 31 7.06 -36.00 -5.93
CA LYS A 31 7.01 -34.76 -6.71
C LYS A 31 5.55 -34.37 -6.96
N VAL A 32 5.17 -33.24 -6.41
CA VAL A 32 3.84 -32.65 -6.61
C VAL A 32 3.87 -31.71 -7.81
N ALA A 33 2.81 -31.71 -8.61
CA ALA A 33 2.66 -30.78 -9.73
C ALA A 33 2.23 -29.39 -9.25
N LEU A 34 2.57 -28.38 -10.05
CA LEU A 34 2.00 -27.02 -9.91
C LEU A 34 0.47 -27.08 -10.01
N PRO A 35 -0.25 -26.23 -9.26
CA PRO A 35 -1.69 -26.12 -9.45
C PRO A 35 -2.03 -25.61 -10.85
N ASN A 36 -3.15 -26.07 -11.41
CA ASN A 36 -3.61 -25.62 -12.73
C ASN A 36 -4.12 -24.18 -12.71
N HIS A 37 -4.62 -23.73 -11.56
CA HIS A 37 -5.06 -22.36 -11.35
C HIS A 37 -3.88 -21.43 -11.22
N LYS A 38 -4.08 -20.20 -11.69
CA LYS A 38 -3.13 -19.08 -11.57
C LYS A 38 -3.86 -17.86 -11.04
N LEU A 39 -3.11 -16.95 -10.43
CA LEU A 39 -3.64 -15.66 -9.98
C LEU A 39 -3.37 -14.59 -11.03
N LYS A 40 -4.35 -13.71 -11.23
CA LYS A 40 -4.19 -12.48 -12.03
C LYS A 40 -4.58 -11.29 -11.16
N LEU A 41 -3.70 -10.30 -11.07
CA LEU A 41 -4.00 -9.06 -10.36
C LEU A 41 -5.14 -8.32 -11.05
N GLN A 42 -6.21 -8.05 -10.31
CA GLN A 42 -7.40 -7.36 -10.78
C GLN A 42 -7.51 -5.95 -10.24
N TRP A 43 -7.20 -5.76 -8.95
CA TRP A 43 -7.37 -4.48 -8.28
C TRP A 43 -6.29 -4.24 -7.21
N VAL A 44 -5.79 -3.01 -7.17
CA VAL A 44 -4.94 -2.49 -6.10
C VAL A 44 -5.74 -1.45 -5.35
N TYR A 45 -6.00 -1.69 -4.06
CA TYR A 45 -6.64 -0.74 -3.17
C TYR A 45 -5.60 0.20 -2.60
N GLY A 46 -5.93 1.47 -2.52
CA GLY A 46 -5.08 2.46 -1.88
C GLY A 46 -4.20 3.25 -2.84
N TYR A 47 -3.51 4.21 -2.26
CA TYR A 47 -2.65 5.19 -2.93
C TYR A 47 -1.47 5.50 -2.03
N ARG A 48 -0.34 5.87 -2.60
CA ARG A 48 0.84 6.24 -1.84
C ARG A 48 1.06 7.75 -1.88
N GLY A 49 0.41 8.46 -0.96
CA GLY A 49 0.56 9.90 -0.75
C GLY A 49 1.30 10.27 0.52
N ARG A 50 1.40 9.33 1.47
CA ARG A 50 1.99 9.58 2.79
C ARG A 50 3.47 9.98 2.75
N ASP A 51 4.24 9.44 1.83
CA ASP A 51 5.70 9.61 1.76
C ASP A 51 6.25 9.77 0.34
N CYS A 52 5.41 9.79 -0.69
CA CYS A 52 5.81 9.99 -2.07
C CYS A 52 5.22 11.27 -2.65
N ARG A 53 5.97 11.89 -3.57
CA ARG A 53 5.63 13.14 -4.23
C ARG A 53 5.32 12.90 -5.69
N SER A 54 4.52 13.79 -6.30
CA SER A 54 4.21 13.75 -7.74
C SER A 54 3.74 12.39 -8.25
N ASN A 55 2.99 11.67 -7.41
CA ASN A 55 2.52 10.32 -7.67
C ASN A 55 1.11 10.35 -8.25
N LEU A 56 0.88 11.13 -9.30
CA LEU A 56 -0.42 11.22 -9.95
C LEU A 56 -0.31 11.92 -11.30
N TYR A 57 -0.74 11.27 -12.38
CA TYR A 57 -0.79 11.82 -13.74
C TYR A 57 -2.07 11.41 -14.44
N LEU A 58 -2.58 12.26 -15.32
CA LEU A 58 -3.68 11.90 -16.23
C LEU A 58 -3.13 11.61 -17.62
N LEU A 59 -3.51 10.47 -18.20
CA LEU A 59 -3.24 10.11 -19.58
C LEU A 59 -4.39 10.57 -20.51
N PRO A 60 -4.13 10.75 -21.81
CA PRO A 60 -5.17 11.08 -22.79
C PRO A 60 -6.28 10.04 -22.89
N THR A 61 -6.03 8.80 -22.46
CA THR A 61 -7.02 7.72 -22.39
C THR A 61 -8.09 7.94 -21.30
N GLY A 62 -7.90 8.94 -20.43
CA GLY A 62 -8.74 9.17 -19.25
C GLY A 62 -8.29 8.39 -18.01
N GLU A 63 -7.24 7.58 -18.12
CA GLU A 63 -6.68 6.87 -17.00
C GLU A 63 -5.80 7.79 -16.15
N ILE A 64 -5.94 7.70 -14.82
CA ILE A 64 -4.97 8.25 -13.89
C ILE A 64 -3.88 7.21 -13.63
N VAL A 65 -2.63 7.66 -13.54
CA VAL A 65 -1.46 6.82 -13.32
C VAL A 65 -0.84 7.20 -11.98
N TYR A 66 -0.62 6.20 -11.15
CA TYR A 66 0.03 6.31 -9.85
C TYR A 66 0.65 4.96 -9.47
N PHE A 67 1.51 4.96 -8.48
CA PHE A 67 2.05 3.71 -7.95
C PHE A 67 1.64 3.50 -6.49
N ASN A 68 1.59 2.23 -6.11
CA ASN A 68 1.47 1.77 -4.74
C ASN A 68 2.27 0.47 -4.61
N ALA A 69 3.10 0.35 -3.60
CA ALA A 69 4.06 -0.76 -3.46
C ALA A 69 4.96 -0.89 -4.71
N SER A 70 5.07 -2.07 -5.28
CA SER A 70 5.83 -2.30 -6.52
C SER A 70 4.97 -2.24 -7.79
N VAL A 71 3.71 -1.87 -7.69
CA VAL A 71 2.75 -1.83 -8.80
C VAL A 71 2.53 -0.41 -9.28
N VAL A 72 2.55 -0.18 -10.59
CA VAL A 72 2.06 1.05 -11.20
C VAL A 72 0.65 0.80 -11.72
N VAL A 73 -0.29 1.62 -11.26
CA VAL A 73 -1.72 1.49 -11.55
C VAL A 73 -2.13 2.50 -12.61
N LEU A 74 -2.84 2.03 -13.62
CA LEU A 74 -3.52 2.86 -14.62
C LEU A 74 -5.02 2.65 -14.41
N TYR A 75 -5.66 3.66 -13.83
CA TYR A 75 -7.04 3.56 -13.37
C TYR A 75 -7.98 4.45 -14.19
N ASN A 76 -8.93 3.84 -14.89
CA ASN A 76 -10.04 4.54 -15.55
C ASN A 76 -11.18 4.69 -14.56
N THR A 77 -11.39 5.91 -14.07
CA THR A 77 -12.40 6.21 -13.05
C THR A 77 -13.84 6.12 -13.56
N GLU A 78 -14.06 6.32 -14.85
CA GLU A 78 -15.40 6.23 -15.47
C GLU A 78 -15.81 4.78 -15.71
N GLU A 79 -14.90 3.97 -16.22
CA GLU A 79 -15.12 2.54 -16.49
C GLU A 79 -14.95 1.67 -15.25
N GLN A 80 -14.41 2.21 -14.15
CA GLN A 80 -14.11 1.47 -12.91
C GLN A 80 -13.19 0.27 -13.18
N GLN A 81 -12.14 0.47 -13.98
CA GLN A 81 -11.18 -0.56 -14.37
C GLN A 81 -9.74 -0.12 -14.11
N GLN A 82 -8.92 -1.06 -13.70
CA GLN A 82 -7.49 -0.87 -13.53
C GLN A 82 -6.71 -1.74 -14.50
N ARG A 83 -5.60 -1.18 -15.00
CA ARG A 83 -4.51 -1.92 -15.62
C ARG A 83 -3.27 -1.76 -14.74
N HIS A 84 -2.32 -2.71 -14.81
CA HIS A 84 -1.19 -2.75 -13.90
C HIS A 84 0.11 -3.00 -14.67
N TYR A 85 1.13 -2.19 -14.39
CA TYR A 85 2.50 -2.46 -14.80
C TYR A 85 3.22 -3.16 -13.66
N LEU A 86 3.71 -4.37 -13.91
CA LEU A 86 4.28 -5.29 -12.92
C LEU A 86 5.79 -5.55 -13.16
N GLY A 87 6.46 -4.67 -13.88
CA GLY A 87 7.88 -4.85 -14.22
C GLY A 87 8.85 -4.67 -13.04
N HIS A 88 8.46 -3.93 -12.01
CA HIS A 88 9.28 -3.70 -10.83
C HIS A 88 9.26 -4.89 -9.86
N ASN A 89 10.38 -5.11 -9.19
CA ASN A 89 10.56 -6.18 -8.21
C ASN A 89 10.71 -5.68 -6.77
N ASP A 90 10.64 -4.37 -6.56
CA ASP A 90 10.63 -3.71 -5.26
C ASP A 90 9.88 -2.37 -5.36
N ASP A 91 9.89 -1.62 -4.28
CA ASP A 91 9.11 -0.41 -4.07
C ASP A 91 9.39 0.67 -5.13
N VAL A 92 8.34 1.15 -5.77
CA VAL A 92 8.41 2.27 -6.72
C VAL A 92 8.39 3.58 -5.94
N LYS A 93 9.29 4.51 -6.28
CA LYS A 93 9.46 5.79 -5.58
C LYS A 93 9.18 7.02 -6.42
N CYS A 94 9.25 6.90 -7.74
CA CYS A 94 9.04 8.05 -8.62
C CYS A 94 8.47 7.63 -9.97
N LEU A 95 7.84 8.59 -10.62
CA LEU A 95 7.07 8.39 -11.85
C LEU A 95 7.10 9.67 -12.68
N CYS A 96 7.28 9.55 -13.98
CA CYS A 96 7.05 10.64 -14.93
C CYS A 96 6.51 10.12 -16.26
N VAL A 97 5.85 11.00 -17.00
CA VAL A 97 5.27 10.71 -18.31
C VAL A 97 6.06 11.45 -19.39
N HIS A 98 6.42 10.72 -20.45
CA HIS A 98 7.09 11.26 -21.63
C HIS A 98 6.17 12.24 -22.38
N PRO A 99 6.72 13.24 -23.10
CA PRO A 99 5.94 14.18 -23.91
C PRO A 99 5.00 13.52 -24.95
N ASP A 100 5.25 12.28 -25.37
CA ASP A 100 4.35 11.53 -26.25
C ASP A 100 3.05 11.09 -25.56
N MET A 101 2.97 11.27 -24.24
CA MET A 101 1.81 10.88 -23.41
C MET A 101 1.47 9.39 -23.44
N VAL A 102 2.40 8.55 -23.85
CA VAL A 102 2.29 7.08 -23.92
C VAL A 102 3.38 6.41 -23.11
N THR A 103 4.62 6.85 -23.28
CA THR A 103 5.81 6.29 -22.59
C THR A 103 5.90 6.82 -21.17
N ILE A 104 6.12 5.93 -20.22
CA ILE A 104 6.21 6.24 -18.79
C ILE A 104 7.56 5.73 -18.26
N ALA A 105 8.17 6.50 -17.37
CA ALA A 105 9.35 6.08 -16.62
C ALA A 105 9.04 6.00 -15.12
N THR A 106 9.48 4.92 -14.51
CA THR A 106 9.31 4.67 -13.07
C THR A 106 10.62 4.18 -12.48
N GLY A 107 10.93 4.69 -11.27
CA GLY A 107 12.15 4.35 -10.55
C GLY A 107 11.86 3.59 -9.27
N GLN A 108 12.68 2.59 -8.96
CA GLN A 108 12.53 1.77 -7.76
C GLN A 108 13.72 1.89 -6.80
N VAL A 109 13.49 1.42 -5.58
CA VAL A 109 14.51 1.31 -4.53
C VAL A 109 15.37 0.05 -4.70
N ALA A 110 16.53 0.05 -4.04
CA ALA A 110 17.29 -1.16 -3.80
C ALA A 110 16.54 -2.07 -2.82
N GLY A 111 16.60 -3.37 -3.06
CA GLY A 111 16.00 -4.37 -2.20
C GLY A 111 16.89 -5.61 -2.10
N ASN A 112 16.37 -6.64 -1.45
CA ASN A 112 17.01 -7.95 -1.37
C ASN A 112 16.01 -9.02 -1.78
N SER A 113 16.50 -9.99 -2.57
CA SER A 113 15.73 -11.18 -2.87
C SER A 113 15.69 -12.11 -1.64
N LYS A 114 14.80 -13.11 -1.70
CA LYS A 114 14.71 -14.17 -0.68
C LYS A 114 16.04 -14.86 -0.38
N ASP A 115 16.89 -15.03 -1.38
CA ASP A 115 18.22 -15.65 -1.26
C ASP A 115 19.29 -14.65 -0.77
N GLY A 116 18.89 -13.46 -0.33
CA GLY A 116 19.80 -12.40 0.13
C GLY A 116 20.59 -11.72 -0.99
N LYS A 117 20.26 -11.98 -2.26
CA LYS A 117 20.89 -11.30 -3.38
C LYS A 117 20.38 -9.86 -3.48
N PRO A 118 21.25 -8.87 -3.69
CA PRO A 118 20.83 -7.50 -3.84
C PRO A 118 20.00 -7.34 -5.12
N LEU A 119 18.87 -6.63 -5.00
CA LEU A 119 18.06 -6.15 -6.12
C LEU A 119 18.46 -4.70 -6.38
N PRO A 120 19.15 -4.38 -7.49
CA PRO A 120 19.66 -3.03 -7.71
C PRO A 120 18.53 -2.05 -8.01
N PRO A 121 18.63 -0.80 -7.53
CA PRO A 121 17.72 0.27 -7.94
C PRO A 121 17.93 0.59 -9.41
N HIS A 122 16.85 0.91 -10.11
CA HIS A 122 16.90 1.24 -11.54
C HIS A 122 15.65 1.98 -11.98
N VAL A 123 15.70 2.51 -13.19
CA VAL A 123 14.56 3.12 -13.87
C VAL A 123 14.08 2.18 -14.97
N ARG A 124 12.78 1.96 -15.05
CA ARG A 124 12.12 1.27 -16.15
C ARG A 124 11.35 2.26 -16.99
N VAL A 125 11.59 2.21 -18.31
CA VAL A 125 10.83 2.98 -19.31
C VAL A 125 9.94 2.00 -20.05
N TRP A 126 8.65 2.24 -20.04
CA TRP A 126 7.67 1.29 -20.53
C TRP A 126 6.51 1.97 -21.26
N ASP A 127 5.83 1.21 -22.09
CA ASP A 127 4.70 1.64 -22.91
C ASP A 127 3.38 1.48 -22.15
N SER A 128 2.63 2.56 -21.96
CA SER A 128 1.37 2.54 -21.22
C SER A 128 0.22 1.86 -21.96
N VAL A 129 0.33 1.66 -23.28
CA VAL A 129 -0.68 0.96 -24.06
C VAL A 129 -0.49 -0.55 -23.96
N THR A 130 0.73 -1.02 -24.22
CA THR A 130 1.07 -2.46 -24.25
C THR A 130 1.50 -3.00 -22.89
N LEU A 131 1.92 -2.13 -21.96
CA LEU A 131 2.53 -2.46 -20.68
C LEU A 131 3.89 -3.18 -20.81
N ASN A 132 4.50 -3.15 -21.99
CA ASN A 132 5.82 -3.74 -22.23
C ASN A 132 6.92 -2.80 -21.74
N THR A 133 7.93 -3.36 -21.10
CA THR A 133 9.16 -2.64 -20.77
C THR A 133 9.96 -2.39 -22.05
N LEU A 134 10.29 -1.12 -22.32
CA LEU A 134 11.08 -0.72 -23.47
C LEU A 134 12.56 -0.66 -23.13
N HIS A 135 12.92 -0.07 -21.99
CA HIS A 135 14.31 0.10 -21.55
C HIS A 135 14.43 -0.02 -20.03
N VAL A 136 15.59 -0.47 -19.59
CA VAL A 136 16.02 -0.47 -18.20
C VAL A 136 17.29 0.33 -18.08
N VAL A 137 17.28 1.35 -17.24
CA VAL A 137 18.34 2.36 -17.15
C VAL A 137 18.93 2.36 -15.74
N GLY A 138 20.27 2.42 -15.66
CA GLY A 138 21.00 2.66 -14.42
C GLY A 138 21.20 1.45 -13.51
N MET A 139 20.89 0.25 -13.97
CA MET A 139 21.17 -0.96 -13.20
C MET A 139 22.68 -1.12 -12.99
N GLY A 140 23.11 -1.25 -11.72
CA GLY A 140 24.52 -1.27 -11.35
C GLY A 140 25.18 0.10 -11.21
N VAL A 141 24.48 1.20 -11.54
CA VAL A 141 24.94 2.58 -11.38
C VAL A 141 24.32 3.25 -10.15
N PHE A 142 23.01 3.10 -9.96
CA PHE A 142 22.34 3.59 -8.77
C PHE A 142 22.65 2.70 -7.56
N ASP A 143 22.79 3.33 -6.40
CA ASP A 143 23.27 2.66 -5.19
C ASP A 143 22.13 2.34 -4.20
N ARG A 144 21.23 3.29 -3.93
CA ARG A 144 20.24 3.15 -2.86
C ARG A 144 18.79 3.20 -3.34
N ALA A 145 18.40 4.26 -4.01
CA ALA A 145 17.02 4.44 -4.46
C ALA A 145 16.94 5.51 -5.54
N VAL A 146 16.13 5.30 -6.57
CA VAL A 146 15.77 6.34 -7.52
C VAL A 146 14.56 7.09 -6.97
N THR A 147 14.74 8.34 -6.55
CA THR A 147 13.71 9.15 -5.90
C THR A 147 13.12 10.25 -6.77
N CYS A 148 13.84 10.66 -7.82
CA CYS A 148 13.34 11.61 -8.80
C CYS A 148 13.64 11.10 -10.20
N VAL A 149 12.71 11.31 -11.11
CA VAL A 149 12.84 11.00 -12.53
C VAL A 149 12.04 12.00 -13.36
N ALA A 150 12.61 12.45 -14.49
CA ALA A 150 11.92 13.34 -15.41
C ALA A 150 12.46 13.19 -16.83
N PHE A 151 11.57 13.33 -17.82
CA PHE A 151 11.95 13.45 -19.23
C PHE A 151 12.18 14.90 -19.60
N SER A 152 13.11 15.14 -20.52
CA SER A 152 13.21 16.42 -21.23
C SER A 152 11.96 16.65 -22.09
N LYS A 153 11.66 17.89 -22.41
CA LYS A 153 10.44 18.28 -23.13
C LYS A 153 10.71 18.93 -24.47
N SER A 154 11.59 19.92 -24.51
CA SER A 154 11.83 20.74 -25.72
C SER A 154 12.50 19.98 -26.87
N ASN A 155 13.17 18.86 -26.59
CA ASN A 155 13.79 18.00 -27.61
C ASN A 155 12.98 16.74 -27.91
N GLY A 156 11.70 16.72 -27.56
CA GLY A 156 10.85 15.55 -27.78
C GLY A 156 11.06 14.41 -26.78
N GLY A 157 11.62 14.68 -25.62
CA GLY A 157 11.80 13.67 -24.56
C GLY A 157 12.98 12.74 -24.77
N THR A 158 14.03 13.19 -25.44
CA THR A 158 15.25 12.40 -25.73
C THR A 158 16.06 12.09 -24.47
N PHE A 159 16.03 12.98 -23.48
CA PHE A 159 16.78 12.84 -22.24
C PHE A 159 15.89 12.42 -21.08
N LEU A 160 16.49 11.67 -20.17
CA LEU A 160 15.93 11.32 -18.87
C LEU A 160 16.93 11.74 -17.80
N CYS A 161 16.48 12.47 -16.78
CA CYS A 161 17.27 12.69 -15.58
C CYS A 161 16.74 11.86 -14.42
N ALA A 162 17.63 11.48 -13.52
CA ALA A 162 17.32 10.70 -12.32
C ALA A 162 18.20 11.14 -11.15
N VAL A 163 17.66 11.02 -9.94
CA VAL A 163 18.41 11.27 -8.69
C VAL A 163 18.41 9.99 -7.87
N ASP A 164 19.61 9.57 -7.46
CA ASP A 164 19.82 8.48 -6.52
C ASP A 164 19.90 9.04 -5.10
N ASP A 165 19.14 8.47 -4.18
CA ASP A 165 19.10 8.85 -2.76
C ASP A 165 20.28 8.24 -1.96
N ALA A 166 21.43 8.09 -2.58
CA ALA A 166 22.69 7.79 -1.90
C ALA A 166 23.24 9.02 -1.18
N ASN A 167 24.31 8.86 -0.41
CA ASN A 167 24.87 9.96 0.41
C ASN A 167 25.19 11.24 -0.39
N ASP A 168 25.57 11.08 -1.64
CA ASP A 168 25.93 12.21 -2.53
C ASP A 168 24.75 12.72 -3.35
N HIS A 169 23.59 12.08 -3.30
CA HIS A 169 22.39 12.40 -4.09
C HIS A 169 22.78 12.68 -5.56
N ILE A 170 23.28 11.68 -6.25
CA ILE A 170 23.80 11.82 -7.62
C ILE A 170 22.66 12.15 -8.58
N LEU A 171 22.79 13.27 -9.28
CA LEU A 171 21.97 13.62 -10.44
C LEU A 171 22.64 13.08 -11.70
N SER A 172 21.93 12.28 -12.46
CA SER A 172 22.41 11.73 -13.73
C SER A 172 21.47 12.03 -14.88
N VAL A 173 22.02 12.20 -16.07
CA VAL A 173 21.30 12.44 -17.32
C VAL A 173 21.60 11.31 -18.28
N TRP A 174 20.55 10.78 -18.92
CA TRP A 174 20.61 9.62 -19.77
C TRP A 174 19.97 9.86 -21.13
N ASN A 175 20.58 9.31 -22.18
CA ASN A 175 19.83 8.97 -23.39
C ASN A 175 19.16 7.63 -23.13
N TRP A 176 17.89 7.64 -22.76
CA TRP A 176 17.20 6.44 -22.30
C TRP A 176 16.98 5.41 -23.41
N GLN A 177 16.82 5.83 -24.67
CA GLN A 177 16.66 4.93 -25.82
C GLN A 177 17.93 4.13 -26.11
N LYS A 178 19.10 4.73 -25.85
CA LYS A 178 20.40 4.07 -25.99
C LYS A 178 20.91 3.46 -24.68
N GLU A 179 20.17 3.66 -23.59
CA GLU A 179 20.54 3.24 -22.22
C GLU A 179 21.93 3.75 -21.82
N LYS A 180 22.30 4.94 -22.33
CA LYS A 180 23.62 5.54 -22.13
C LYS A 180 23.55 6.73 -21.21
N GLN A 181 24.41 6.71 -20.18
CA GLN A 181 24.62 7.87 -19.32
C GLN A 181 25.39 8.97 -20.07
N LEU A 182 24.86 10.20 -20.05
CA LEU A 182 25.47 11.36 -20.70
C LEU A 182 26.27 12.20 -19.72
N ALA A 183 25.78 12.38 -18.50
CA ALA A 183 26.41 13.20 -17.47
C ALA A 183 25.96 12.74 -16.08
N GLU A 184 26.80 13.01 -15.08
CA GLU A 184 26.43 12.86 -13.68
C GLU A 184 27.12 13.91 -12.82
N VAL A 185 26.50 14.23 -11.68
CA VAL A 185 27.08 15.18 -10.72
C VAL A 185 26.55 14.86 -9.32
N LYS A 186 27.36 15.13 -8.32
CA LYS A 186 26.91 15.22 -6.93
C LYS A 186 25.97 16.40 -6.78
N CYS A 187 24.70 16.13 -6.53
CA CYS A 187 23.66 17.16 -6.49
C CYS A 187 23.68 17.95 -5.18
N SER A 188 23.65 17.25 -4.06
CA SER A 188 23.59 17.85 -2.73
C SER A 188 24.04 16.86 -1.66
N ASN A 189 24.51 17.38 -0.52
CA ASN A 189 24.72 16.57 0.69
C ASN A 189 23.40 16.29 1.43
N ASP A 190 22.35 17.05 1.11
CA ASP A 190 21.04 16.98 1.72
C ASP A 190 20.01 16.43 0.72
N SER A 191 18.85 16.02 1.24
CA SER A 191 17.77 15.42 0.46
C SER A 191 17.35 16.27 -0.74
N VAL A 192 17.26 15.63 -1.91
CA VAL A 192 16.71 16.18 -3.15
C VAL A 192 15.27 15.69 -3.30
N LEU A 193 14.32 16.62 -3.39
CA LEU A 193 12.89 16.31 -3.41
C LEU A 193 12.28 16.36 -4.80
N ALA A 194 12.85 17.14 -5.72
CA ALA A 194 12.44 17.21 -7.11
C ALA A 194 13.63 17.47 -8.02
N ALA A 195 13.58 16.90 -9.22
CA ALA A 195 14.49 17.15 -10.32
C ALA A 195 13.66 17.14 -11.61
N VAL A 196 13.67 18.24 -12.33
CA VAL A 196 12.85 18.44 -13.52
C VAL A 196 13.64 19.16 -14.61
N PHE A 197 13.37 18.82 -15.87
CA PHE A 197 13.86 19.61 -17.00
C PHE A 197 13.06 20.90 -17.15
N HIS A 198 13.72 21.97 -17.55
CA HIS A 198 13.04 23.18 -18.00
C HIS A 198 12.21 22.87 -19.25
N PRO A 199 10.93 23.30 -19.33
CA PRO A 199 10.06 22.91 -20.44
C PRO A 199 10.45 23.48 -21.81
N MET A 200 11.27 24.55 -21.82
CA MET A 200 11.71 25.23 -23.04
C MET A 200 13.20 25.07 -23.34
N ASP A 201 13.96 24.45 -22.43
CA ASP A 201 15.42 24.32 -22.56
C ASP A 201 15.84 22.93 -22.04
N ASP A 202 16.14 22.03 -22.96
CA ASP A 202 16.57 20.65 -22.68
C ASP A 202 17.97 20.55 -22.08
N ASN A 203 18.73 21.64 -22.03
CA ASN A 203 20.02 21.71 -21.35
C ASN A 203 19.92 22.20 -19.90
N LEU A 204 18.76 22.60 -19.44
CA LEU A 204 18.54 23.11 -18.09
C LEU A 204 17.71 22.15 -17.25
N ILE A 205 18.28 21.78 -16.10
CA ILE A 205 17.62 20.97 -15.07
C ILE A 205 17.53 21.78 -13.79
N VAL A 206 16.38 21.73 -13.13
CA VAL A 206 16.16 22.36 -11.82
C VAL A 206 16.00 21.26 -10.78
N THR A 207 16.80 21.33 -9.71
CA THR A 207 16.66 20.47 -8.54
C THR A 207 16.34 21.30 -7.30
N CYS A 208 15.53 20.78 -6.41
CA CYS A 208 15.24 21.42 -5.14
C CYS A 208 15.10 20.39 -4.01
N GLY A 209 15.28 20.85 -2.79
CA GLY A 209 15.18 19.99 -1.62
C GLY A 209 15.55 20.73 -0.34
N LYS A 210 16.19 20.03 0.59
CA LYS A 210 16.59 20.61 1.87
C LYS A 210 17.63 21.71 1.66
N SER A 211 17.28 22.91 2.07
CA SER A 211 18.13 24.11 2.05
C SER A 211 18.64 24.54 0.67
N HIS A 212 18.08 24.06 -0.44
CA HIS A 212 18.59 24.40 -1.76
C HIS A 212 17.53 24.41 -2.86
N ILE A 213 17.80 25.24 -3.86
CA ILE A 213 17.35 25.11 -5.25
C ILE A 213 18.56 25.35 -6.13
N ASN A 214 18.84 24.48 -7.09
CA ASN A 214 19.96 24.56 -8.01
C ASN A 214 19.47 24.49 -9.45
N PHE A 215 20.12 25.30 -10.29
CA PHE A 215 19.92 25.32 -11.73
C PHE A 215 21.15 24.71 -12.39
N TRP A 216 20.97 23.62 -13.10
CA TRP A 216 22.04 22.82 -13.71
C TRP A 216 22.03 23.00 -15.23
N THR A 217 23.13 23.39 -15.80
CA THR A 217 23.30 23.46 -17.27
C THR A 217 24.09 22.24 -17.73
N ILE A 218 23.59 21.54 -18.73
CA ILE A 218 24.31 20.43 -19.36
C ILE A 218 25.33 21.04 -20.32
N ASP A 219 26.62 20.80 -20.07
CA ASP A 219 27.72 21.22 -20.90
C ASP A 219 28.59 20.01 -21.24
N SER A 220 28.50 19.57 -22.49
CA SER A 220 29.17 18.36 -22.98
C SER A 220 28.78 17.12 -22.15
N ASN A 221 29.66 16.63 -21.32
CA ASN A 221 29.40 15.45 -20.43
C ASN A 221 29.34 15.84 -18.95
N THR A 222 29.16 17.10 -18.65
CA THR A 222 29.13 17.62 -17.27
C THR A 222 27.87 18.42 -17.00
N LEU A 223 27.58 18.62 -15.72
CA LEU A 223 26.50 19.47 -15.22
C LEU A 223 27.10 20.61 -14.43
N VAL A 224 26.86 21.86 -14.87
CA VAL A 224 27.36 23.08 -14.23
C VAL A 224 26.28 23.68 -13.35
N LYS A 225 26.59 23.84 -12.06
CA LYS A 225 25.66 24.33 -11.04
C LYS A 225 25.61 25.86 -10.96
N ARG A 226 24.40 26.40 -10.93
CA ARG A 226 24.12 27.75 -10.44
C ARG A 226 23.17 27.63 -9.26
N GLN A 227 23.64 28.01 -8.09
CA GLN A 227 22.81 27.96 -6.88
C GLN A 227 21.76 29.07 -6.89
N GLY A 228 20.52 28.77 -6.52
CA GLY A 228 19.48 29.77 -6.34
C GLY A 228 19.83 30.74 -5.22
N LEU A 229 19.69 32.05 -5.48
CA LEU A 229 20.03 33.12 -4.55
C LEU A 229 18.76 33.71 -3.93
N PHE A 230 18.61 33.54 -2.63
CA PHE A 230 17.46 34.08 -1.88
C PHE A 230 17.63 35.56 -1.54
N GLU A 231 18.86 36.06 -1.49
CA GLU A 231 19.20 37.49 -1.22
C GLU A 231 18.47 38.01 0.04
N LYS A 232 17.60 39.00 -0.15
CA LYS A 232 16.79 39.61 0.91
C LYS A 232 15.56 38.77 1.35
N HIS A 233 15.26 37.70 0.62
CA HIS A 233 14.13 36.85 0.91
C HIS A 233 14.51 35.79 1.94
N GLU A 234 13.52 35.33 2.69
CA GLU A 234 13.70 34.24 3.66
C GLU A 234 14.08 32.93 2.96
N LYS A 235 15.21 32.35 3.36
CA LYS A 235 15.62 31.03 2.87
C LYS A 235 14.88 29.94 3.62
N PRO A 236 14.06 29.11 2.96
CA PRO A 236 13.29 28.07 3.63
C PRO A 236 14.18 26.91 4.05
N LYS A 237 13.72 26.12 5.02
CA LYS A 237 14.37 24.85 5.40
C LYS A 237 14.30 23.83 4.26
N TYR A 238 13.17 23.79 3.55
CA TYR A 238 12.96 22.94 2.38
C TYR A 238 12.32 23.72 1.24
N VAL A 239 12.81 23.55 0.02
CA VAL A 239 12.10 23.86 -1.21
C VAL A 239 11.42 22.57 -1.65
N LEU A 240 10.09 22.54 -1.59
CA LEU A 240 9.32 21.31 -1.65
C LEU A 240 8.88 20.89 -3.04
N CYS A 241 8.63 21.87 -3.93
CA CYS A 241 8.10 21.60 -5.27
C CYS A 241 8.50 22.69 -6.25
N VAL A 242 8.48 22.34 -7.54
CA VAL A 242 8.79 23.21 -8.67
C VAL A 242 7.75 23.03 -9.76
N ALA A 243 7.30 24.15 -10.33
CA ALA A 243 6.50 24.20 -11.55
C ALA A 243 7.05 25.33 -12.45
N PHE A 244 6.55 25.44 -13.67
CA PHE A 244 6.97 26.46 -14.61
C PHE A 244 5.77 27.22 -15.15
N ALA A 245 5.89 28.56 -15.18
CA ALA A 245 4.94 29.43 -15.86
C ALA A 245 5.07 29.29 -17.39
N GLU A 246 4.06 29.73 -18.12
CA GLU A 246 4.08 29.71 -19.59
C GLU A 246 5.27 30.46 -20.20
N ASN A 247 5.72 31.54 -19.55
CA ASN A 247 6.88 32.32 -20.00
C ASN A 247 8.23 31.66 -19.67
N GLY A 248 8.23 30.53 -18.97
CA GLY A 248 9.43 29.79 -18.60
C GLY A 248 10.03 30.16 -17.24
N ASP A 249 9.39 31.05 -16.47
CA ASP A 249 9.81 31.31 -15.09
C ASP A 249 9.57 30.08 -14.22
N ALA A 250 10.55 29.71 -13.39
CA ALA A 250 10.38 28.65 -12.41
C ALA A 250 9.58 29.17 -11.21
N ILE A 251 8.69 28.34 -10.70
CA ILE A 251 7.85 28.64 -9.55
C ILE A 251 8.11 27.59 -8.47
N THR A 252 8.47 28.00 -7.26
CA THR A 252 8.73 27.09 -6.15
C THR A 252 7.79 27.32 -5.00
N GLY A 253 7.39 26.23 -4.36
CA GLY A 253 6.71 26.22 -3.07
C GLY A 253 7.62 25.66 -1.99
N ASP A 254 7.58 26.20 -0.79
CA ASP A 254 8.51 25.86 0.27
C ASP A 254 7.84 25.47 1.59
N SER A 255 8.66 25.04 2.54
CA SER A 255 8.22 24.61 3.87
C SER A 255 7.69 25.75 4.75
N SER A 256 7.96 27.00 4.39
CA SER A 256 7.44 28.18 5.10
C SER A 256 6.10 28.66 4.56
N GLY A 257 5.59 28.06 3.48
CA GLY A 257 4.33 28.42 2.85
C GLY A 257 4.44 29.58 1.85
N ASN A 258 5.65 29.90 1.40
CA ASN A 258 5.89 30.95 0.43
C ASN A 258 6.05 30.39 -0.99
N ILE A 259 5.59 31.17 -1.96
CA ILE A 259 5.83 30.92 -3.38
C ILE A 259 6.85 31.92 -3.88
N TYR A 260 7.92 31.45 -4.50
CA TYR A 260 8.92 32.26 -5.17
C TYR A 260 8.89 32.02 -6.67
N ILE A 261 9.00 33.13 -7.44
CA ILE A 261 9.09 33.09 -8.89
C ILE A 261 10.52 33.48 -9.27
N TRP A 262 11.18 32.59 -10.01
CA TRP A 262 12.56 32.70 -10.44
C TRP A 262 12.58 33.09 -11.91
N ALA A 263 13.26 34.18 -12.24
CA ALA A 263 13.33 34.69 -13.60
C ALA A 263 13.93 33.65 -14.57
N LYS A 264 13.29 33.48 -15.72
CA LYS A 264 13.77 32.59 -16.79
C LYS A 264 15.23 32.80 -17.10
N GLY A 265 16.00 31.72 -17.11
CA GLY A 265 17.43 31.72 -17.38
C GLY A 265 18.31 32.31 -16.26
N GLY A 266 17.72 32.75 -15.16
CA GLY A 266 18.38 33.26 -13.97
C GLY A 266 18.32 32.34 -12.77
N ASN A 267 19.03 32.73 -11.70
CA ASN A 267 19.02 32.04 -10.41
C ASN A 267 18.58 32.98 -9.27
N ARG A 268 17.89 34.07 -9.61
CA ARG A 268 17.41 35.09 -8.67
C ARG A 268 15.89 35.13 -8.64
N ILE A 269 15.33 35.47 -7.49
CA ILE A 269 13.91 35.66 -7.30
C ILE A 269 13.45 36.96 -7.95
N SER A 270 12.46 36.87 -8.84
CA SER A 270 11.84 38.03 -9.48
C SER A 270 10.59 38.51 -8.76
N GLN A 271 9.80 37.59 -8.21
CA GLN A 271 8.55 37.86 -7.49
C GLN A 271 8.38 36.89 -6.34
N GLN A 272 7.53 37.25 -5.36
CA GLN A 272 7.18 36.35 -4.27
C GLN A 272 5.69 36.47 -3.92
N VAL A 273 5.13 35.38 -3.43
CA VAL A 273 3.86 35.35 -2.73
C VAL A 273 4.12 34.86 -1.31
N SER A 274 4.12 35.81 -0.37
CA SER A 274 4.38 35.50 1.03
C SER A 274 3.10 34.98 1.70
N GLY A 275 3.24 33.93 2.51
CA GLY A 275 2.10 33.39 3.25
C GLY A 275 1.00 32.80 2.36
N ALA A 276 1.34 32.20 1.23
CA ALA A 276 0.37 31.57 0.32
C ALA A 276 -0.42 30.45 1.01
N HIS A 277 0.24 29.71 1.90
CA HIS A 277 -0.36 28.68 2.74
C HIS A 277 0.18 28.76 4.16
N GLU A 278 -0.61 28.27 5.11
CA GLU A 278 -0.12 27.98 6.46
C GLU A 278 0.62 26.64 6.46
N GLY A 279 1.91 26.67 6.72
CA GLY A 279 2.78 25.50 6.61
C GLY A 279 3.27 25.25 5.19
N GLY A 280 3.81 24.05 4.94
CA GLY A 280 4.47 23.75 3.69
C GLY A 280 3.55 23.65 2.47
N ILE A 281 4.07 24.04 1.30
CA ILE A 281 3.42 23.83 0.00
C ILE A 281 4.01 22.57 -0.61
N PHE A 282 3.23 21.49 -0.68
CA PHE A 282 3.71 20.20 -1.15
C PHE A 282 3.61 20.02 -2.66
N SER A 283 2.71 20.74 -3.32
CA SER A 283 2.52 20.61 -4.76
C SER A 283 2.17 21.94 -5.42
N LEU A 284 2.70 22.12 -6.61
CA LEU A 284 2.35 23.19 -7.54
C LEU A 284 2.00 22.57 -8.88
N CYS A 285 0.96 23.08 -9.52
CA CYS A 285 0.52 22.65 -10.83
C CYS A 285 0.14 23.87 -11.67
N VAL A 286 0.68 24.00 -12.86
CA VAL A 286 0.27 25.04 -13.81
C VAL A 286 -0.68 24.38 -14.81
N LEU A 287 -1.93 24.84 -14.82
CA LEU A 287 -2.96 24.33 -15.71
C LEU A 287 -2.70 24.75 -17.16
N LYS A 288 -3.33 24.10 -18.10
CA LYS A 288 -3.21 24.40 -19.54
C LYS A 288 -3.63 25.83 -19.91
N ASP A 289 -4.52 26.43 -19.11
CA ASP A 289 -4.92 27.83 -19.26
C ASP A 289 -3.95 28.83 -18.59
N GLY A 290 -2.87 28.35 -18.00
CA GLY A 290 -1.85 29.14 -17.31
C GLY A 290 -2.15 29.44 -15.84
N THR A 291 -3.29 29.04 -15.30
CA THR A 291 -3.61 29.20 -13.87
C THR A 291 -2.65 28.37 -13.01
N LEU A 292 -2.07 28.99 -12.00
CA LEU A 292 -1.25 28.29 -11.01
C LEU A 292 -2.16 27.74 -9.91
N VAL A 293 -1.96 26.48 -9.56
CA VAL A 293 -2.63 25.82 -8.45
C VAL A 293 -1.59 25.39 -7.43
N SER A 294 -1.83 25.71 -6.17
CA SER A 294 -0.97 25.32 -5.05
C SER A 294 -1.72 24.48 -4.03
N GLY A 295 -1.05 23.45 -3.51
CA GLY A 295 -1.59 22.55 -2.48
C GLY A 295 -0.84 22.68 -1.17
N GLY A 296 -1.57 23.01 -0.10
CA GLY A 296 -1.03 23.19 1.23
C GLY A 296 -1.07 21.93 2.08
N GLY A 297 -0.03 21.73 2.87
CA GLY A 297 0.04 20.64 3.84
C GLY A 297 -0.83 20.91 5.05
N LYS A 298 -0.40 21.78 5.94
CA LYS A 298 -1.06 22.01 7.24
C LYS A 298 -2.47 22.57 7.12
N ASP A 299 -2.71 23.50 6.21
CA ASP A 299 -4.00 24.15 6.02
C ASP A 299 -5.00 23.33 5.17
N ARG A 300 -4.54 22.26 4.53
CA ARG A 300 -5.33 21.38 3.63
C ARG A 300 -6.04 22.18 2.52
N LYS A 301 -5.46 23.29 2.08
CA LYS A 301 -6.07 24.16 1.07
C LYS A 301 -5.48 23.91 -0.31
N VAL A 302 -6.33 24.05 -1.31
CA VAL A 302 -5.96 24.16 -2.71
C VAL A 302 -6.32 25.56 -3.17
N ALA A 303 -5.32 26.35 -3.56
CA ALA A 303 -5.47 27.74 -3.97
C ALA A 303 -5.19 27.91 -5.46
N LEU A 304 -5.99 28.76 -6.13
CA LEU A 304 -5.82 29.13 -7.53
C LEU A 304 -5.32 30.57 -7.61
N TRP A 305 -4.29 30.76 -8.46
CA TRP A 305 -3.59 32.04 -8.64
C TRP A 305 -3.63 32.43 -10.11
N GLY A 306 -3.93 33.73 -10.37
CA GLY A 306 -3.91 34.28 -11.72
C GLY A 306 -2.49 34.54 -12.26
N TYR A 307 -2.40 35.08 -13.46
CA TYR A 307 -1.12 35.44 -14.10
C TYR A 307 -0.31 36.49 -13.32
N ASP A 308 -0.99 37.29 -12.51
CA ASP A 308 -0.40 38.30 -11.63
C ASP A 308 -0.06 37.75 -10.23
N TYR A 309 -0.18 36.40 -10.04
CA TYR A 309 0.03 35.71 -8.76
C TYR A 309 -0.87 36.21 -7.62
N ARG A 310 -2.04 36.75 -7.97
CA ARG A 310 -3.08 37.05 -6.99
C ARG A 310 -4.02 35.88 -6.80
N LYS A 311 -4.39 35.62 -5.56
CA LYS A 311 -5.34 34.53 -5.24
C LYS A 311 -6.70 34.82 -5.88
N GLN A 312 -7.17 33.90 -6.70
CA GLN A 312 -8.50 33.96 -7.32
C GLN A 312 -9.54 33.21 -6.48
N SER A 313 -9.19 32.05 -5.98
CA SER A 313 -10.07 31.22 -5.16
C SER A 313 -9.27 30.21 -4.36
N GLU A 314 -9.92 29.58 -3.39
CA GLU A 314 -9.38 28.48 -2.62
C GLU A 314 -10.46 27.49 -2.23
N MET A 315 -10.08 26.26 -2.02
CA MET A 315 -10.93 25.21 -1.45
C MET A 315 -10.20 24.50 -0.33
N GLU A 316 -10.91 23.89 0.59
CA GLU A 316 -10.35 23.13 1.70
C GLU A 316 -10.71 21.66 1.58
N VAL A 317 -9.70 20.80 1.73
CA VAL A 317 -9.88 19.34 1.78
C VAL A 317 -10.26 18.95 3.20
N SER A 318 -11.25 18.05 3.33
CA SER A 318 -11.69 17.55 4.63
C SER A 318 -10.52 16.91 5.40
N GLU A 319 -10.51 17.09 6.71
CA GLU A 319 -9.52 16.51 7.62
C GLU A 319 -9.43 14.99 7.50
N SER A 320 -10.53 14.31 7.18
CA SER A 320 -10.58 12.87 6.98
C SER A 320 -9.70 12.38 5.82
N PHE A 321 -9.48 13.22 4.80
CA PHE A 321 -8.61 12.92 3.66
C PHE A 321 -7.17 13.39 3.84
N GLY A 322 -6.94 14.31 4.77
CA GLY A 322 -5.62 14.81 5.13
C GLY A 322 -5.05 15.89 4.22
N PRO A 323 -3.82 16.31 4.51
CA PRO A 323 -3.09 17.31 3.74
C PRO A 323 -2.94 16.97 2.25
N VAL A 324 -2.91 18.00 1.40
CA VAL A 324 -2.67 17.86 -0.02
C VAL A 324 -1.20 17.52 -0.26
N ARG A 325 -0.94 16.45 -1.02
CA ARG A 325 0.41 16.01 -1.37
C ARG A 325 0.72 16.21 -2.85
N THR A 326 -0.25 15.98 -3.73
CA THR A 326 -0.05 15.98 -5.18
C THR A 326 -1.28 16.58 -5.86
N LEU A 327 -1.03 17.34 -6.93
CA LEU A 327 -2.05 17.93 -7.78
C LEU A 327 -1.78 17.51 -9.23
N ALA A 328 -2.80 17.12 -9.96
CA ALA A 328 -2.73 16.81 -11.38
C ALA A 328 -3.96 17.35 -12.11
N GLU A 329 -3.74 18.03 -13.23
CA GLU A 329 -4.82 18.51 -14.07
C GLU A 329 -5.56 17.33 -14.71
N GLY A 330 -6.89 17.35 -14.61
CA GLY A 330 -7.78 16.40 -15.28
C GLY A 330 -8.28 16.92 -16.63
N LYS A 331 -9.55 16.63 -16.92
CA LYS A 331 -10.28 17.27 -18.02
C LYS A 331 -10.42 18.78 -17.76
N PRO A 332 -10.72 19.61 -18.76
CA PRO A 332 -10.95 21.04 -18.53
C PRO A 332 -11.90 21.28 -17.35
N GLY A 333 -11.48 22.09 -16.38
CA GLY A 333 -12.22 22.36 -15.16
C GLY A 333 -12.15 21.27 -14.07
N GLU A 334 -11.31 20.26 -14.24
CA GLU A 334 -11.11 19.14 -13.31
C GLU A 334 -9.69 19.10 -12.79
N LEU A 335 -9.55 18.79 -11.49
CA LEU A 335 -8.26 18.61 -10.82
C LEU A 335 -8.31 17.35 -9.96
N PHE A 336 -7.29 16.51 -10.08
CA PHE A 336 -7.07 15.39 -9.18
C PHE A 336 -6.16 15.80 -8.03
N ILE A 337 -6.49 15.35 -6.82
CA ILE A 337 -5.77 15.65 -5.60
C ILE A 337 -5.37 14.33 -4.92
N GLY A 338 -4.08 14.13 -4.73
CA GLY A 338 -3.54 13.06 -3.89
C GLY A 338 -3.20 13.58 -2.52
N THR A 339 -3.53 12.84 -1.45
CA THR A 339 -3.36 13.31 -0.07
C THR A 339 -2.36 12.47 0.73
N THR A 340 -1.89 13.02 1.84
CA THR A 340 -0.99 12.32 2.76
C THR A 340 -1.66 11.17 3.52
N LYS A 341 -2.99 11.15 3.57
CA LYS A 341 -3.77 10.03 4.11
C LYS A 341 -4.22 9.04 3.03
N ASN A 342 -3.43 8.93 1.96
CA ASN A 342 -3.59 7.95 0.89
C ASN A 342 -4.96 7.99 0.20
N ALA A 343 -5.52 9.19 0.05
CA ALA A 343 -6.76 9.41 -0.70
C ALA A 343 -6.47 10.03 -2.07
N ILE A 344 -7.28 9.68 -3.06
CA ILE A 344 -7.41 10.41 -4.32
C ILE A 344 -8.79 11.04 -4.37
N LEU A 345 -8.81 12.33 -4.65
CA LEU A 345 -9.99 13.15 -4.78
C LEU A 345 -10.03 13.79 -6.15
N ARG A 346 -11.23 14.11 -6.63
CA ARG A 346 -11.46 14.86 -7.85
C ARG A 346 -12.20 16.13 -7.52
N ALA A 347 -11.60 17.28 -7.81
CA ALA A 347 -12.22 18.59 -7.68
C ALA A 347 -12.70 19.07 -9.04
N THR A 348 -13.91 19.63 -9.10
CA THR A 348 -14.46 20.24 -10.29
C THR A 348 -14.65 21.72 -10.03
N PHE A 349 -14.13 22.56 -10.94
CA PHE A 349 -14.31 24.00 -10.90
C PHE A 349 -15.53 24.38 -11.76
N PRO A 350 -16.39 25.31 -11.29
CA PRO A 350 -17.47 25.79 -12.12
C PRO A 350 -16.90 26.51 -13.35
N ASP A 351 -17.43 26.18 -14.52
CA ASP A 351 -17.15 26.90 -15.74
C ASP A 351 -17.68 28.35 -15.57
N THR A 352 -16.79 29.33 -15.74
CA THR A 352 -17.14 30.75 -15.60
C THR A 352 -18.19 31.22 -16.62
N LEU A 353 -18.49 30.41 -17.64
CA LEU A 353 -19.43 30.70 -18.72
C LEU A 353 -20.83 30.08 -18.50
N ASN A 354 -20.98 29.11 -17.63
CA ASN A 354 -22.28 28.50 -17.30
C ASN A 354 -22.42 28.24 -15.80
N PRO A 355 -23.04 29.13 -15.03
CA PRO A 355 -23.33 28.87 -13.62
C PRO A 355 -24.38 27.77 -13.49
N ILE A 356 -23.95 26.56 -13.19
CA ILE A 356 -24.81 25.37 -13.15
C ILE A 356 -25.68 25.32 -11.90
N VAL A 357 -25.81 26.16 -11.06
CA VAL A 357 -26.85 26.28 -10.01
C VAL A 357 -26.47 27.33 -8.94
N GLN A 358 -27.29 28.32 -8.77
CA GLN A 358 -27.30 29.15 -7.57
C GLN A 358 -27.98 28.40 -6.43
N VAL A 359 -27.19 27.89 -5.48
CA VAL A 359 -27.75 27.45 -4.19
C VAL A 359 -27.66 28.63 -3.20
N HIS A 360 -28.79 29.16 -2.84
CA HIS A 360 -28.89 30.15 -1.77
C HIS A 360 -28.74 29.44 -0.41
N ILE A 361 -27.57 29.60 0.21
CA ILE A 361 -27.44 29.26 1.63
C ILE A 361 -27.85 30.49 2.44
N TYR A 362 -28.99 30.40 3.09
CA TYR A 362 -29.41 31.41 4.08
C TYR A 362 -28.56 31.27 5.36
N THR A 363 -27.53 32.07 5.49
CA THR A 363 -26.92 32.34 6.79
C THR A 363 -27.51 33.65 7.35
N HIS A 364 -27.82 33.66 8.62
CA HIS A 364 -28.48 34.80 9.33
C HIS A 364 -27.60 36.06 9.49
N THR A 365 -26.70 36.33 8.56
CA THR A 365 -25.94 37.57 8.52
C THR A 365 -25.92 38.10 7.10
N HIS A 366 -26.41 39.33 6.95
CA HIS A 366 -26.53 40.06 5.68
C HIS A 366 -25.17 40.37 5.05
N THR A 367 -24.56 39.41 4.35
CA THR A 367 -23.55 39.69 3.34
C THR A 367 -23.72 38.69 2.19
N HIS A 368 -24.14 39.23 1.03
CA HIS A 368 -24.17 38.46 -0.22
C HIS A 368 -22.73 38.11 -0.65
N GLN A 369 -22.20 36.99 -0.19
CA GLN A 369 -21.02 36.40 -0.75
C GLN A 369 -21.47 35.36 -1.77
N LEU A 370 -21.15 35.60 -3.07
CA LEU A 370 -21.25 34.60 -4.11
C LEU A 370 -20.26 33.48 -3.77
N ALA A 371 -20.75 32.44 -3.11
CA ALA A 371 -19.98 31.25 -2.89
C ALA A 371 -19.93 30.45 -4.19
N TRP A 372 -18.76 30.40 -4.82
CA TRP A 372 -18.49 29.50 -5.93
C TRP A 372 -18.51 28.07 -5.38
N LEU A 373 -19.47 27.27 -5.83
CA LEU A 373 -19.60 25.87 -5.40
C LEU A 373 -18.54 25.03 -6.09
N TYR A 374 -17.48 24.71 -5.37
CA TYR A 374 -16.56 23.64 -5.73
C TYR A 374 -17.16 22.32 -5.25
N SER A 375 -17.10 21.29 -6.10
CA SER A 375 -17.38 19.92 -5.65
C SER A 375 -16.07 19.14 -5.56
N ILE A 376 -15.79 18.62 -4.37
CA ILE A 376 -14.72 17.64 -4.18
C ILE A 376 -15.38 16.27 -4.05
N ILE A 377 -15.08 15.39 -4.99
CA ILE A 377 -15.62 14.04 -5.03
C ILE A 377 -14.53 13.07 -4.57
N TYR A 378 -14.88 12.22 -3.63
CA TYR A 378 -14.08 11.09 -3.22
C TYR A 378 -13.93 10.08 -4.35
N VAL A 379 -12.70 9.69 -4.70
CA VAL A 379 -12.42 8.61 -5.64
C VAL A 379 -12.12 7.34 -4.88
N PHE A 380 -11.10 7.33 -4.03
CA PHE A 380 -10.81 6.26 -3.08
C PHE A 380 -9.83 6.70 -1.99
N GLN A 381 -9.79 5.90 -0.91
CA GLN A 381 -8.83 6.06 0.17
C GLN A 381 -8.40 4.69 0.68
N GLY A 382 -7.10 4.50 0.91
CA GLY A 382 -6.52 3.29 1.50
C GLY A 382 -6.08 3.49 2.94
N HIS A 383 -5.58 2.42 3.53
CA HIS A 383 -4.92 2.48 4.83
C HIS A 383 -3.66 3.34 4.79
N THR A 384 -3.29 3.92 5.92
CA THR A 384 -2.17 4.86 6.04
C THR A 384 -1.01 4.35 6.88
N ASP A 385 -1.16 3.19 7.51
CA ASP A 385 -0.13 2.56 8.34
C ASP A 385 -0.16 1.04 8.17
N GLU A 386 0.73 0.33 8.83
CA GLU A 386 0.91 -1.11 8.67
C GLU A 386 -0.41 -1.89 8.77
N LEU A 387 -0.66 -2.69 7.75
CA LEU A 387 -1.87 -3.47 7.59
C LEU A 387 -1.64 -4.91 8.07
N TRP A 388 -2.48 -5.37 8.99
CA TRP A 388 -2.32 -6.69 9.62
C TRP A 388 -3.54 -7.57 9.53
N GLY A 389 -4.72 -7.03 9.81
CA GLY A 389 -5.95 -7.80 9.92
C GLY A 389 -6.68 -7.95 8.59
N LEU A 390 -7.13 -9.14 8.31
CA LEU A 390 -7.94 -9.49 7.14
C LEU A 390 -8.85 -10.65 7.50
N ASP A 391 -10.12 -10.55 7.16
CA ASP A 391 -11.04 -11.69 7.11
C ASP A 391 -12.09 -11.50 6.02
N ILE A 392 -12.65 -12.60 5.56
CA ILE A 392 -13.60 -12.68 4.45
C ILE A 392 -15.01 -12.89 5.02
N HIS A 393 -15.99 -12.17 4.46
CA HIS A 393 -17.39 -12.41 4.78
C HIS A 393 -17.78 -13.86 4.45
N PRO A 394 -18.52 -14.55 5.31
CA PRO A 394 -18.83 -15.98 5.13
C PRO A 394 -19.68 -16.31 3.90
N THR A 395 -20.48 -15.36 3.39
CA THR A 395 -21.43 -15.60 2.29
C THR A 395 -21.51 -14.50 1.24
N MET A 396 -20.92 -13.33 1.48
CA MET A 396 -21.01 -12.17 0.59
C MET A 396 -19.64 -11.81 0.01
N GLU A 397 -19.63 -11.10 -1.09
CA GLU A 397 -18.45 -10.58 -1.80
C GLU A 397 -17.84 -9.38 -1.04
N GLN A 398 -17.44 -9.62 0.21
CA GLN A 398 -16.94 -8.60 1.12
C GLN A 398 -15.76 -9.11 1.93
N PHE A 399 -14.90 -8.19 2.35
CA PHE A 399 -13.83 -8.49 3.30
C PHE A 399 -13.58 -7.31 4.24
N VAL A 400 -13.08 -7.60 5.42
CA VAL A 400 -12.73 -6.60 6.43
C VAL A 400 -11.22 -6.51 6.58
N THR A 401 -10.70 -5.30 6.75
CA THR A 401 -9.30 -5.04 7.08
C THR A 401 -9.19 -4.13 8.29
N CYS A 402 -8.13 -4.32 9.06
CA CYS A 402 -7.75 -3.41 10.14
C CYS A 402 -6.24 -3.20 10.15
N SER A 403 -5.81 -2.03 10.61
CA SER A 403 -4.43 -1.56 10.49
C SER A 403 -4.01 -0.79 11.75
N GLN A 404 -2.71 -0.53 11.86
CA GLN A 404 -2.15 0.37 12.88
C GLN A 404 -2.67 1.81 12.77
N ASP A 405 -3.26 2.20 11.66
CA ASP A 405 -3.91 3.51 11.47
C ASP A 405 -5.21 3.66 12.28
N ARG A 406 -5.61 2.64 13.04
CA ARG A 406 -6.85 2.57 13.84
C ARG A 406 -8.13 2.58 13.01
N GLN A 407 -8.02 2.34 11.70
CA GLN A 407 -9.17 2.23 10.81
C GLN A 407 -9.56 0.76 10.61
N VAL A 408 -10.86 0.51 10.63
CA VAL A 408 -11.47 -0.75 10.20
C VAL A 408 -12.31 -0.45 8.98
N HIS A 409 -12.05 -1.13 7.87
CA HIS A 409 -12.82 -0.98 6.63
C HIS A 409 -13.49 -2.29 6.27
N LEU A 410 -14.78 -2.23 5.96
CA LEU A 410 -15.49 -3.32 5.30
C LEU A 410 -15.59 -2.98 3.80
N TRP A 411 -14.94 -3.79 2.96
CA TRP A 411 -14.80 -3.57 1.53
C TRP A 411 -15.79 -4.42 0.75
N ASP A 412 -16.34 -3.84 -0.33
CA ASP A 412 -17.06 -4.57 -1.37
C ASP A 412 -16.10 -4.92 -2.51
N THR A 413 -16.01 -6.20 -2.87
CA THR A 413 -15.07 -6.68 -3.90
C THR A 413 -15.47 -6.34 -5.33
N ASN A 414 -16.72 -5.97 -5.57
CA ASN A 414 -17.23 -5.61 -6.89
C ASN A 414 -17.10 -4.11 -7.16
N SER A 415 -17.51 -3.27 -6.22
CA SER A 415 -17.38 -1.81 -6.32
C SER A 415 -15.98 -1.31 -5.95
N HIS A 416 -15.19 -2.13 -5.25
CA HIS A 416 -13.86 -1.80 -4.72
C HIS A 416 -13.87 -0.60 -3.74
N GLN A 417 -15.02 -0.34 -3.14
CA GLN A 417 -15.23 0.74 -2.18
C GLN A 417 -15.54 0.20 -0.79
N PRO A 418 -15.22 0.93 0.26
CA PRO A 418 -15.66 0.55 1.59
C PRO A 418 -17.18 0.75 1.71
N LEU A 419 -17.86 -0.26 2.25
CA LEU A 419 -19.27 -0.17 2.65
C LEU A 419 -19.40 0.72 3.87
N TRP A 420 -18.44 0.63 4.78
CA TRP A 420 -18.26 1.53 5.90
C TRP A 420 -16.81 1.54 6.37
N SER A 421 -16.46 2.58 7.08
CA SER A 421 -15.18 2.75 7.76
C SER A 421 -15.42 3.18 9.18
N LYS A 422 -14.65 2.65 10.12
CA LYS A 422 -14.74 2.98 11.52
C LYS A 422 -13.36 3.18 12.13
N THR A 423 -13.22 4.26 12.90
CA THR A 423 -12.04 4.51 13.72
C THR A 423 -12.22 3.83 15.08
N ILE A 424 -11.26 2.99 15.48
CA ILE A 424 -11.20 2.37 16.80
C ILE A 424 -10.15 3.05 17.67
N GLU A 425 -10.20 2.82 18.98
CA GLU A 425 -9.32 3.51 19.93
C GLU A 425 -7.86 3.04 19.87
N ASP A 426 -7.63 1.78 19.48
CA ASP A 426 -6.30 1.14 19.47
C ASP A 426 -5.88 0.72 18.06
N PRO A 427 -4.57 0.59 17.80
CA PRO A 427 -4.09 0.01 16.55
C PRO A 427 -4.62 -1.41 16.32
N GLY A 428 -5.22 -1.66 15.16
CA GLY A 428 -5.77 -2.96 14.78
C GLY A 428 -4.70 -3.98 14.41
N ARG A 429 -4.93 -5.25 14.77
CA ARG A 429 -3.99 -6.35 14.49
C ARG A 429 -4.62 -7.53 13.76
N CYS A 430 -5.86 -7.87 14.06
CA CYS A 430 -6.56 -9.01 13.47
C CYS A 430 -8.07 -8.76 13.42
N ALA A 431 -8.76 -9.50 12.58
CA ALA A 431 -10.21 -9.42 12.44
C ALA A 431 -10.80 -10.80 12.13
N GLY A 432 -12.04 -11.01 12.53
CA GLY A 432 -12.76 -12.25 12.26
C GLY A 432 -14.26 -12.04 12.21
N PHE A 433 -14.92 -12.59 11.19
CA PHE A 433 -16.36 -12.62 11.08
C PHE A 433 -16.96 -13.74 11.92
N HIS A 434 -18.08 -13.45 12.56
CA HIS A 434 -18.99 -14.51 13.05
C HIS A 434 -19.55 -15.28 11.84
N PRO A 435 -19.75 -16.62 11.92
CA PRO A 435 -20.26 -17.39 10.78
C PRO A 435 -21.59 -16.93 10.20
N SER A 436 -22.41 -16.23 10.99
CA SER A 436 -23.66 -15.60 10.52
C SER A 436 -23.44 -14.34 9.70
N GLY A 437 -22.23 -13.75 9.72
CA GLY A 437 -21.94 -12.45 9.14
C GLY A 437 -22.48 -11.25 9.92
N ALA A 438 -23.09 -11.45 11.09
CA ALA A 438 -23.75 -10.38 11.84
C ALA A 438 -22.78 -9.45 12.57
N VAL A 439 -21.64 -9.95 13.03
CA VAL A 439 -20.63 -9.18 13.77
C VAL A 439 -19.22 -9.50 13.30
N ILE A 440 -18.32 -8.56 13.57
CA ILE A 440 -16.88 -8.66 13.32
C ILE A 440 -16.15 -8.42 14.63
N ALA A 441 -15.29 -9.36 15.03
CA ALA A 441 -14.35 -9.15 16.12
C ALA A 441 -13.05 -8.55 15.56
N VAL A 442 -12.50 -7.57 16.25
CA VAL A 442 -11.24 -6.89 15.91
C VAL A 442 -10.30 -6.94 17.10
N GLY A 443 -9.17 -7.60 16.96
CA GLY A 443 -8.11 -7.64 17.96
C GLY A 443 -7.10 -6.51 17.72
N THR A 444 -6.52 -5.99 18.81
CA THR A 444 -5.65 -4.83 18.76
C THR A 444 -4.24 -5.13 19.29
N MET A 445 -3.36 -4.16 19.16
CA MET A 445 -1.98 -4.21 19.66
C MET A 445 -1.85 -4.07 21.20
N THR A 446 -2.94 -3.75 21.88
CA THR A 446 -2.93 -3.39 23.32
C THR A 446 -3.58 -4.43 24.23
N GLY A 447 -3.98 -5.60 23.70
CA GLY A 447 -4.70 -6.63 24.46
C GLY A 447 -6.21 -6.41 24.51
N ARG A 448 -6.71 -5.27 24.06
CA ARG A 448 -8.16 -5.04 23.87
C ARG A 448 -8.64 -5.61 22.55
N TRP A 449 -9.88 -6.07 22.53
CA TRP A 449 -10.57 -6.46 21.31
C TRP A 449 -12.00 -5.96 21.33
N PHE A 450 -12.49 -5.63 20.15
CA PHE A 450 -13.81 -5.02 19.94
C PHE A 450 -14.68 -5.94 19.10
N VAL A 451 -15.97 -5.89 19.35
CA VAL A 451 -16.98 -6.52 18.48
C VAL A 451 -17.82 -5.43 17.87
N LEU A 452 -17.89 -5.41 16.54
CA LEU A 452 -18.63 -4.44 15.76
C LEU A 452 -19.82 -5.12 15.06
N ASP A 453 -20.94 -4.42 14.97
CA ASP A 453 -22.05 -4.83 14.10
C ASP A 453 -21.61 -4.72 12.63
N ALA A 454 -21.74 -5.79 11.86
CA ALA A 454 -21.25 -5.81 10.48
C ALA A 454 -22.04 -4.91 9.52
N ASP A 455 -23.30 -4.60 9.82
CA ASP A 455 -24.15 -3.74 9.00
C ASP A 455 -24.06 -2.27 9.41
N THR A 456 -24.17 -1.97 10.71
CA THR A 456 -24.22 -0.60 11.24
C THR A 456 -22.88 -0.05 11.67
N HIS A 457 -21.83 -0.91 11.78
CA HIS A 457 -20.51 -0.66 12.34
C HIS A 457 -20.52 -0.13 13.79
N ASP A 458 -21.64 -0.23 14.49
CA ASP A 458 -21.73 0.14 15.89
C ASP A 458 -20.92 -0.80 16.79
N LEU A 459 -20.37 -0.25 17.86
CA LEU A 459 -19.70 -1.05 18.89
C LEU A 459 -20.74 -1.92 19.65
N VAL A 460 -20.58 -3.23 19.56
CA VAL A 460 -21.41 -4.20 20.29
C VAL A 460 -20.84 -4.45 21.68
N SER A 461 -19.55 -4.72 21.76
CA SER A 461 -18.87 -4.98 23.05
C SER A 461 -17.37 -4.73 22.92
N MET A 462 -16.73 -4.53 24.08
CA MET A 462 -15.29 -4.38 24.22
C MET A 462 -14.79 -5.26 25.35
N HIS A 463 -13.66 -5.92 25.13
CA HIS A 463 -13.06 -6.86 26.08
C HIS A 463 -11.56 -6.64 26.16
N THR A 464 -10.95 -7.13 27.22
CA THR A 464 -9.51 -7.07 27.45
C THR A 464 -9.00 -8.39 27.98
N ASP A 465 -7.95 -8.92 27.35
CA ASP A 465 -7.21 -10.09 27.80
C ASP A 465 -5.72 -9.73 27.85
N GLY A 466 -5.25 -9.31 29.02
CA GLY A 466 -3.89 -8.84 29.19
C GLY A 466 -3.61 -7.48 28.51
N ASP A 467 -2.36 -7.22 28.22
CA ASP A 467 -1.86 -5.99 27.63
C ASP A 467 -0.96 -6.24 26.39
N GLU A 468 -0.84 -7.49 25.99
CA GLU A 468 -0.05 -7.88 24.82
C GLU A 468 -0.90 -7.94 23.55
N ILE A 469 -0.22 -7.95 22.39
CA ILE A 469 -0.86 -8.02 21.08
C ILE A 469 -1.84 -9.18 20.97
N ILE A 470 -3.05 -8.94 20.51
CA ILE A 470 -4.01 -9.97 20.11
C ILE A 470 -3.69 -10.37 18.67
N SER A 471 -3.19 -11.58 18.47
CA SER A 471 -2.70 -12.04 17.16
C SER A 471 -3.79 -12.62 16.26
N ASN A 472 -4.83 -13.22 16.84
CA ASN A 472 -5.97 -13.76 16.09
C ASN A 472 -7.26 -13.65 16.91
N VAL A 473 -8.38 -13.48 16.20
CA VAL A 473 -9.74 -13.61 16.72
C VAL A 473 -10.52 -14.48 15.73
N LYS A 474 -10.85 -15.71 16.14
CA LYS A 474 -11.50 -16.67 15.26
C LYS A 474 -12.72 -17.31 15.92
N PHE A 475 -13.88 -17.15 15.30
CA PHE A 475 -15.10 -17.82 15.70
C PHE A 475 -15.06 -19.31 15.32
N SER A 476 -15.60 -20.14 16.18
CA SER A 476 -15.84 -21.54 15.84
C SER A 476 -16.84 -21.67 14.68
N PRO A 477 -16.79 -22.74 13.89
CA PRO A 477 -17.71 -22.95 12.76
C PRO A 477 -19.19 -22.92 13.13
N ASP A 478 -19.54 -23.37 14.33
CA ASP A 478 -20.91 -23.33 14.84
C ASP A 478 -21.34 -21.96 15.39
N GLY A 479 -20.41 -21.01 15.49
CA GLY A 479 -20.66 -19.66 16.00
C GLY A 479 -20.82 -19.56 17.53
N ASN A 480 -20.63 -20.65 18.26
CA ASN A 480 -20.86 -20.69 19.71
C ASN A 480 -19.66 -20.30 20.54
N PHE A 481 -18.46 -20.23 19.93
CA PHE A 481 -17.22 -19.87 20.59
C PHE A 481 -16.38 -18.91 19.78
N LEU A 482 -15.55 -18.14 20.49
CA LEU A 482 -14.52 -17.29 19.93
C LEU A 482 -13.17 -17.63 20.58
N ALA A 483 -12.16 -17.91 19.76
CA ALA A 483 -10.78 -18.04 20.20
C ALA A 483 -10.06 -16.72 20.01
N VAL A 484 -9.50 -16.18 21.09
CA VAL A 484 -8.70 -14.96 21.13
C VAL A 484 -7.27 -15.35 21.47
N SER A 485 -6.37 -15.30 20.50
CA SER A 485 -4.96 -15.65 20.69
C SER A 485 -4.12 -14.41 20.93
N SER A 486 -3.12 -14.53 21.80
CA SER A 486 -2.36 -13.40 22.30
C SER A 486 -0.84 -13.66 22.28
N HIS A 487 -0.08 -12.57 22.22
CA HIS A 487 1.37 -12.59 22.42
C HIS A 487 1.78 -12.81 23.90
N ASP A 488 0.81 -12.94 24.80
CA ASP A 488 1.05 -13.41 26.19
C ASP A 488 1.19 -14.94 26.30
N ASN A 489 1.27 -15.65 25.18
CA ASN A 489 1.41 -17.10 25.05
C ASN A 489 0.13 -17.90 25.28
N PHE A 490 -1.03 -17.25 25.39
CA PHE A 490 -2.29 -17.90 25.71
C PHE A 490 -3.32 -17.77 24.59
N VAL A 491 -4.26 -18.70 24.56
CA VAL A 491 -5.51 -18.57 23.81
C VAL A 491 -6.66 -18.52 24.81
N TYR A 492 -7.47 -17.47 24.72
CA TYR A 492 -8.67 -17.30 25.53
C TYR A 492 -9.89 -17.76 24.74
N ILE A 493 -10.74 -18.57 25.36
CA ILE A 493 -11.97 -19.09 24.72
C ILE A 493 -13.18 -18.45 25.37
N TYR A 494 -14.02 -17.85 24.54
CA TYR A 494 -15.27 -17.20 24.93
C TYR A 494 -16.46 -17.99 24.42
N ALA A 495 -17.49 -18.16 25.26
CA ALA A 495 -18.81 -18.56 24.81
C ALA A 495 -19.50 -17.36 24.16
N VAL A 496 -20.12 -17.60 23.00
CA VAL A 496 -20.76 -16.58 22.19
C VAL A 496 -22.26 -16.90 22.10
N THR A 497 -23.11 -15.95 22.46
CA THR A 497 -24.56 -16.06 22.42
C THR A 497 -25.20 -14.85 21.75
N GLU A 498 -26.52 -14.87 21.55
CA GLU A 498 -27.28 -13.81 20.92
C GLU A 498 -26.72 -13.38 19.56
N ASN A 499 -26.37 -14.37 18.73
CA ASN A 499 -25.83 -14.16 17.39
C ASN A 499 -24.58 -13.25 17.36
N GLY A 500 -23.66 -13.47 18.30
CA GLY A 500 -22.40 -12.72 18.38
C GLY A 500 -22.44 -11.45 19.22
N ARG A 501 -23.51 -11.22 20.00
CA ARG A 501 -23.66 -9.99 20.79
C ARG A 501 -23.27 -10.13 22.26
N LYS A 502 -23.18 -11.35 22.80
CA LYS A 502 -22.74 -11.61 24.18
C LYS A 502 -21.57 -12.56 24.23
N TYR A 503 -20.62 -12.27 25.11
CA TYR A 503 -19.37 -12.99 25.29
C TYR A 503 -19.09 -13.25 26.77
N SER A 504 -18.73 -14.48 27.10
CA SER A 504 -18.26 -14.85 28.42
C SER A 504 -17.08 -15.82 28.32
N ARG A 505 -15.99 -15.54 29.04
CA ARG A 505 -14.81 -16.40 29.02
C ARG A 505 -15.10 -17.74 29.68
N VAL A 506 -14.85 -18.83 28.97
CA VAL A 506 -15.14 -20.20 29.42
C VAL A 506 -13.91 -21.10 29.50
N GLY A 507 -12.81 -20.67 28.84
CA GLY A 507 -11.59 -21.47 28.82
C GLY A 507 -10.34 -20.66 28.52
N LYS A 508 -9.19 -21.29 28.75
CA LYS A 508 -7.88 -20.72 28.50
C LYS A 508 -6.91 -21.83 28.13
N CYS A 509 -6.23 -21.71 27.00
CA CYS A 509 -5.18 -22.63 26.58
C CYS A 509 -3.84 -22.14 27.11
N THR A 510 -3.20 -22.94 27.94
CA THR A 510 -1.88 -22.64 28.56
C THR A 510 -0.91 -23.78 28.25
N GLY A 511 0.26 -23.45 27.72
CA GLY A 511 1.27 -24.48 27.39
C GLY A 511 2.31 -24.04 26.37
N HIS A 512 2.03 -23.07 25.54
CA HIS A 512 3.06 -22.50 24.67
C HIS A 512 4.07 -21.67 25.44
N SER A 513 5.31 -21.77 25.05
CA SER A 513 6.45 -21.02 25.65
C SER A 513 6.74 -19.70 24.96
N SER A 514 5.99 -19.37 23.91
CA SER A 514 6.15 -18.16 23.11
C SER A 514 4.79 -17.65 22.61
N PHE A 515 4.79 -16.48 22.00
CA PHE A 515 3.57 -15.84 21.48
C PHE A 515 2.84 -16.71 20.44
N ILE A 516 1.52 -16.68 20.50
CA ILE A 516 0.67 -17.42 19.55
C ILE A 516 0.69 -16.69 18.20
N THR A 517 0.93 -17.44 17.12
CA THR A 517 0.97 -16.91 15.75
C THR A 517 -0.28 -17.24 14.95
N HIS A 518 -0.77 -18.46 15.02
CA HIS A 518 -1.89 -18.94 14.21
C HIS A 518 -2.77 -19.91 15.00
N VAL A 519 -4.05 -19.92 14.66
CA VAL A 519 -5.09 -20.78 15.28
C VAL A 519 -6.06 -21.25 14.22
N ASP A 520 -6.46 -22.53 14.27
CA ASP A 520 -7.57 -23.08 13.48
C ASP A 520 -8.53 -23.86 14.38
N TRP A 521 -9.82 -23.83 14.04
CA TRP A 521 -10.86 -24.64 14.64
C TRP A 521 -11.07 -25.94 13.85
N SER A 522 -11.41 -27.02 14.55
CA SER A 522 -11.96 -28.22 13.92
C SER A 522 -13.36 -27.96 13.35
N LYS A 523 -13.76 -28.71 12.32
CA LYS A 523 -15.09 -28.57 11.70
C LYS A 523 -16.23 -28.77 12.69
N ASP A 524 -16.04 -29.64 13.68
CA ASP A 524 -17.03 -29.93 14.73
C ASP A 524 -16.97 -28.96 15.93
N SER A 525 -16.14 -27.94 15.86
CA SER A 525 -15.93 -26.92 16.91
C SER A 525 -15.43 -27.46 18.26
N ARG A 526 -14.85 -28.67 18.28
CA ARG A 526 -14.40 -29.32 19.52
C ARG A 526 -12.93 -29.14 19.84
N TYR A 527 -12.11 -28.85 18.82
CA TYR A 527 -10.66 -28.78 18.95
C TYR A 527 -10.09 -27.53 18.31
N LEU A 528 -8.94 -27.11 18.86
CA LEU A 528 -8.09 -26.06 18.31
C LEU A 528 -6.72 -26.64 18.00
N ILE A 529 -6.12 -26.17 16.91
CA ILE A 529 -4.68 -26.29 16.63
C ILE A 529 -4.05 -24.90 16.69
N THR A 530 -2.89 -24.79 17.33
CA THR A 530 -2.17 -23.54 17.46
C THR A 530 -0.72 -23.68 17.06
N ASN A 531 -0.19 -22.60 16.46
CA ASN A 531 1.25 -22.40 16.24
C ASN A 531 1.73 -21.24 17.11
N SER A 532 2.99 -21.24 17.45
CA SER A 532 3.60 -20.16 18.23
C SER A 532 5.01 -19.83 17.76
N GLY A 533 5.59 -18.77 18.30
CA GLY A 533 6.94 -18.32 17.99
C GLY A 533 8.06 -19.29 18.41
N ASP A 534 7.76 -20.31 19.18
CA ASP A 534 8.65 -21.42 19.54
C ASP A 534 8.66 -22.55 18.48
N TYR A 535 7.84 -22.42 17.43
CA TYR A 535 7.63 -23.40 16.35
C TYR A 535 6.95 -24.70 16.82
N GLU A 536 6.29 -24.68 17.97
CA GLU A 536 5.49 -25.80 18.45
C GLU A 536 4.10 -25.82 17.82
N ILE A 537 3.59 -27.02 17.59
CA ILE A 537 2.21 -27.29 17.19
C ILE A 537 1.52 -27.95 18.38
N LEU A 538 0.53 -27.27 18.96
CA LEU A 538 -0.22 -27.79 20.09
C LEU A 538 -1.70 -27.92 19.75
N PHE A 539 -2.38 -28.85 20.43
CA PHE A 539 -3.78 -29.15 20.25
C PHE A 539 -4.54 -28.97 21.57
N TRP A 540 -5.76 -28.48 21.48
CA TRP A 540 -6.57 -28.10 22.62
C TRP A 540 -7.99 -28.57 22.46
N GLU A 541 -8.62 -29.00 23.57
CA GLU A 541 -10.02 -29.31 23.65
C GLU A 541 -10.81 -28.03 23.98
N ALA A 542 -11.85 -27.72 23.21
CA ALA A 542 -12.74 -26.58 23.45
C ALA A 542 -14.06 -27.10 24.08
N PRO A 543 -14.72 -26.30 24.94
CA PRO A 543 -14.37 -24.92 25.31
C PRO A 543 -13.39 -24.79 26.47
N SER A 544 -12.99 -25.88 27.11
CA SER A 544 -12.16 -25.83 28.34
C SER A 544 -10.77 -25.26 28.17
N GLY A 545 -10.19 -25.42 26.97
CA GLY A 545 -8.78 -25.09 26.72
C GLY A 545 -7.80 -26.14 27.24
N LYS A 546 -8.27 -27.34 27.50
CA LYS A 546 -7.42 -28.45 27.98
C LYS A 546 -6.45 -28.88 26.87
N HIS A 547 -5.18 -28.98 27.22
CA HIS A 547 -4.15 -29.47 26.31
C HIS A 547 -4.35 -30.93 25.96
N VAL A 548 -4.37 -31.25 24.66
CA VAL A 548 -4.48 -32.62 24.17
C VAL A 548 -3.07 -33.14 23.86
N THR A 549 -2.63 -34.12 24.64
CA THR A 549 -1.31 -34.75 24.51
C THR A 549 -1.34 -36.07 23.74
N ASN A 550 -2.49 -36.74 23.69
CA ASN A 550 -2.66 -37.98 22.92
C ASN A 550 -2.99 -37.63 21.45
N MET A 551 -2.04 -37.87 20.56
CA MET A 551 -2.21 -37.61 19.13
C MET A 551 -3.28 -38.45 18.46
N ASP A 552 -3.63 -39.61 18.99
CA ASP A 552 -4.74 -40.43 18.46
C ASP A 552 -6.09 -39.70 18.49
N THR A 553 -6.26 -38.77 19.43
CA THR A 553 -7.46 -37.95 19.56
C THR A 553 -7.62 -36.94 18.42
N VAL A 554 -6.52 -36.36 17.93
CA VAL A 554 -6.55 -35.23 17.02
C VAL A 554 -5.93 -35.50 15.64
N ARG A 555 -5.26 -36.64 15.47
CA ARG A 555 -4.59 -36.99 14.20
C ARG A 555 -5.52 -36.98 12.98
N ASN A 556 -6.76 -37.44 13.15
CA ASN A 556 -7.76 -37.54 12.09
C ASN A 556 -8.83 -36.44 12.12
N VAL A 557 -8.61 -35.38 12.91
CA VAL A 557 -9.55 -34.26 12.99
C VAL A 557 -9.52 -33.49 11.67
N GLU A 558 -10.69 -33.19 11.15
CA GLU A 558 -10.84 -32.29 10.01
C GLU A 558 -10.91 -30.84 10.49
N TRP A 559 -10.04 -30.01 9.92
CA TRP A 559 -9.95 -28.59 10.26
C TRP A 559 -10.86 -27.75 9.37
N ALA A 560 -11.61 -26.83 9.96
CA ALA A 560 -12.53 -25.95 9.24
C ALA A 560 -11.77 -24.99 8.30
N THR A 561 -10.60 -24.56 8.74
CA THR A 561 -9.67 -23.71 7.98
C THR A 561 -8.26 -24.27 8.06
N SER A 562 -7.39 -23.87 7.16
CA SER A 562 -5.95 -24.17 7.20
C SER A 562 -5.19 -22.85 7.13
N THR A 563 -5.09 -22.17 8.27
CA THR A 563 -4.36 -20.90 8.42
C THR A 563 -3.12 -21.04 9.30
N CYS A 564 -2.95 -22.17 9.98
CA CYS A 564 -1.70 -22.51 10.65
C CYS A 564 -0.61 -22.80 9.61
N THR A 565 0.49 -22.04 9.66
CA THR A 565 1.61 -22.20 8.74
C THR A 565 2.40 -23.49 9.02
N LEU A 566 2.29 -24.03 10.23
CA LEU A 566 2.89 -25.28 10.67
C LEU A 566 1.80 -26.33 10.92
N SER A 567 1.58 -27.19 9.94
CA SER A 567 0.70 -28.35 10.01
C SER A 567 1.09 -29.37 8.96
N PHE A 568 0.62 -30.61 9.07
CA PHE A 568 0.92 -31.65 8.09
C PHE A 568 0.48 -31.25 6.65
N ASN A 569 -0.68 -30.62 6.50
CA ASN A 569 -1.21 -30.26 5.19
C ASN A 569 -0.64 -28.95 4.62
N THR A 570 0.23 -28.26 5.34
CA THR A 570 0.83 -26.97 4.92
C THR A 570 2.35 -26.95 4.95
N PHE A 571 3.03 -27.95 5.51
CA PHE A 571 4.47 -27.86 5.71
C PHE A 571 5.28 -27.77 4.42
N GLY A 572 4.74 -28.21 3.29
CA GLY A 572 5.38 -28.13 1.98
C GLY A 572 5.62 -26.71 1.46
N ILE A 573 5.01 -25.70 2.10
CA ILE A 573 5.23 -24.29 1.75
C ILE A 573 6.63 -23.78 2.16
N TRP A 574 7.28 -24.44 3.13
CA TRP A 574 8.54 -24.01 3.69
C TRP A 574 9.71 -24.42 2.81
N PRO A 575 10.51 -23.45 2.29
CA PRO A 575 11.73 -23.77 1.58
C PRO A 575 12.80 -24.35 2.51
N GLU A 576 13.76 -25.03 1.93
CA GLU A 576 14.90 -25.55 2.68
C GLU A 576 15.72 -24.41 3.29
N GLY A 577 16.07 -24.54 4.57
CA GLY A 577 16.79 -23.52 5.31
C GLY A 577 15.96 -22.31 5.71
N ALA A 578 14.63 -22.36 5.59
CA ALA A 578 13.75 -21.26 5.97
C ALA A 578 13.83 -20.93 7.45
N ASP A 579 13.66 -19.66 7.73
CA ASP A 579 13.38 -19.15 9.06
C ASP A 579 11.87 -19.26 9.35
N GLY A 580 11.50 -19.62 10.56
CA GLY A 580 10.10 -19.71 10.97
C GLY A 580 9.31 -18.39 10.88
N THR A 581 9.99 -17.28 10.63
CA THR A 581 9.40 -15.95 10.39
C THR A 581 9.24 -15.61 8.90
N ASP A 582 9.71 -16.47 7.99
CA ASP A 582 9.71 -16.19 6.55
C ASP A 582 8.31 -16.25 5.93
N ILE A 583 7.39 -16.99 6.53
CA ILE A 583 6.00 -17.11 6.08
C ILE A 583 5.07 -16.57 7.16
N ASN A 584 4.29 -15.56 6.82
CA ASN A 584 3.43 -14.86 7.77
C ASN A 584 2.01 -15.42 7.84
N ALA A 585 1.48 -15.93 6.73
CA ALA A 585 0.11 -16.39 6.65
C ALA A 585 -0.06 -17.44 5.55
N VAL A 586 -1.08 -18.26 5.72
CA VAL A 586 -1.51 -19.26 4.76
C VAL A 586 -3.04 -19.36 4.80
N CYS A 587 -3.64 -19.67 3.66
CA CYS A 587 -5.09 -19.88 3.56
C CYS A 587 -5.39 -20.95 2.53
N ARG A 588 -6.20 -21.93 2.93
CA ARG A 588 -6.75 -22.96 2.02
C ARG A 588 -8.01 -22.43 1.34
N SER A 589 -8.16 -22.72 0.03
CA SER A 589 -9.43 -22.49 -0.66
C SER A 589 -10.58 -23.31 -0.03
N HIS A 590 -11.82 -22.82 -0.13
CA HIS A 590 -12.98 -23.45 0.51
C HIS A 590 -13.33 -24.80 -0.12
N ASP A 591 -12.97 -25.02 -1.38
CA ASP A 591 -13.11 -26.31 -2.07
C ASP A 591 -11.98 -27.32 -1.74
N GLY A 592 -10.98 -26.89 -0.97
CA GLY A 592 -9.86 -27.74 -0.57
C GLY A 592 -8.88 -28.10 -1.68
N SER A 593 -8.83 -27.34 -2.77
CA SER A 593 -7.95 -27.62 -3.92
C SER A 593 -6.66 -26.80 -3.95
N LEU A 594 -6.66 -25.62 -3.34
CA LEU A 594 -5.56 -24.65 -3.39
C LEU A 594 -5.15 -24.19 -2.00
N LEU A 595 -3.88 -23.79 -1.90
CA LEU A 595 -3.29 -23.17 -0.72
C LEU A 595 -2.52 -21.93 -1.15
N ALA A 596 -2.85 -20.77 -0.58
CA ALA A 596 -2.09 -19.53 -0.78
C ALA A 596 -1.25 -19.21 0.43
N SER A 597 -0.04 -18.70 0.22
CA SER A 597 0.83 -18.24 1.29
C SER A 597 1.31 -16.81 1.09
N ALA A 598 1.61 -16.14 2.19
CA ALA A 598 2.15 -14.79 2.25
C ALA A 598 3.52 -14.84 2.91
N ASP A 599 4.56 -14.38 2.21
CA ASP A 599 5.91 -14.41 2.73
C ASP A 599 6.42 -13.03 3.18
N ASP A 600 7.56 -13.04 3.83
CA ASP A 600 8.22 -11.85 4.36
C ASP A 600 8.96 -11.03 3.29
N PHE A 601 8.99 -11.53 2.06
CA PHE A 601 9.74 -10.98 0.92
C PHE A 601 8.82 -10.34 -0.14
N GLY A 602 7.57 -10.04 0.22
CA GLY A 602 6.61 -9.39 -0.66
C GLY A 602 5.94 -10.31 -1.68
N LYS A 603 6.05 -11.62 -1.54
CA LYS A 603 5.50 -12.59 -2.49
C LYS A 603 4.24 -13.27 -1.96
N VAL A 604 3.32 -13.50 -2.87
CA VAL A 604 2.17 -14.39 -2.71
C VAL A 604 2.46 -15.66 -3.49
N HIS A 605 2.28 -16.82 -2.87
CA HIS A 605 2.50 -18.13 -3.51
C HIS A 605 1.18 -18.88 -3.60
N LEU A 606 1.00 -19.63 -4.68
CA LEU A 606 -0.16 -20.50 -4.89
C LEU A 606 0.33 -21.94 -5.08
N PHE A 607 -0.10 -22.81 -4.16
CA PHE A 607 0.21 -24.24 -4.13
C PHE A 607 -1.05 -25.07 -4.38
N SER A 608 -0.86 -26.33 -4.76
CA SER A 608 -1.92 -27.34 -4.65
C SER A 608 -2.13 -27.73 -3.19
N PHE A 609 -3.35 -28.03 -2.80
CA PHE A 609 -3.68 -28.54 -1.47
C PHE A 609 -4.17 -30.02 -1.56
N PRO A 610 -3.81 -30.90 -0.62
CA PRO A 610 -2.93 -30.69 0.53
C PRO A 610 -1.46 -30.48 0.11
N CYS A 611 -0.74 -29.63 0.87
CA CYS A 611 0.66 -29.29 0.64
C CYS A 611 1.53 -29.99 1.71
N CYS A 612 1.67 -31.29 1.57
CA CYS A 612 2.24 -32.18 2.58
C CYS A 612 3.53 -32.91 2.10
N HIS A 613 4.20 -32.35 1.10
CA HIS A 613 5.49 -32.83 0.60
C HIS A 613 6.51 -31.69 0.62
N PRO A 614 7.75 -31.93 1.06
CA PRO A 614 8.76 -30.89 1.12
C PRO A 614 9.05 -30.30 -0.26
N ARG A 615 9.39 -29.02 -0.30
CA ARG A 615 9.72 -28.30 -1.54
C ARG A 615 8.59 -28.35 -2.58
N ALA A 616 7.34 -28.22 -2.13
CA ALA A 616 6.21 -28.16 -3.04
C ALA A 616 6.37 -27.00 -4.03
N PRO A 617 6.10 -27.21 -5.32
CA PRO A 617 6.17 -26.14 -6.31
C PRO A 617 4.99 -25.18 -6.15
N SER A 618 5.24 -23.90 -6.43
CA SER A 618 4.24 -22.86 -6.38
C SER A 618 4.36 -21.89 -7.55
N HIS A 619 3.24 -21.25 -7.88
CA HIS A 619 3.26 -20.03 -8.64
C HIS A 619 3.57 -18.88 -7.69
N GLU A 620 4.48 -17.99 -8.07
CA GLU A 620 4.90 -16.84 -7.27
C GLU A 620 4.43 -15.54 -7.92
N TYR A 621 3.92 -14.62 -7.10
CA TYR A 621 3.39 -13.33 -7.55
C TYR A 621 3.98 -12.20 -6.73
N GLY A 622 4.54 -11.21 -7.44
CA GLY A 622 4.97 -9.94 -6.86
C GLY A 622 3.82 -8.94 -6.80
N GLY A 623 4.12 -7.75 -6.36
CA GLY A 623 3.17 -6.64 -6.24
C GLY A 623 3.30 -5.90 -4.91
N HIS A 624 3.43 -6.64 -3.82
CA HIS A 624 3.81 -6.06 -2.53
C HIS A 624 5.30 -5.69 -2.52
N SER A 625 5.63 -4.63 -1.80
CA SER A 625 7.02 -4.17 -1.63
C SER A 625 7.55 -4.32 -0.20
N SER A 626 6.75 -4.90 0.67
CA SER A 626 7.10 -5.24 2.05
C SER A 626 6.58 -6.64 2.38
N HIS A 627 6.76 -7.09 3.62
CA HIS A 627 6.20 -8.35 4.07
C HIS A 627 4.68 -8.39 3.81
N VAL A 628 4.23 -9.50 3.25
CA VAL A 628 2.81 -9.78 3.06
C VAL A 628 2.27 -10.33 4.38
N THR A 629 1.33 -9.64 4.98
CA THR A 629 0.86 -9.95 6.34
C THR A 629 -0.26 -10.97 6.37
N ASN A 630 -1.08 -11.03 5.33
CA ASN A 630 -2.22 -11.93 5.29
C ASN A 630 -2.66 -12.26 3.86
N VAL A 631 -3.27 -13.42 3.69
CA VAL A 631 -3.96 -13.86 2.47
C VAL A 631 -5.27 -14.55 2.84
N ALA A 632 -6.29 -14.37 2.02
CA ALA A 632 -7.57 -15.06 2.21
C ALA A 632 -8.32 -15.21 0.88
N PHE A 633 -8.88 -16.40 0.64
CA PHE A 633 -9.82 -16.62 -0.47
C PHE A 633 -11.20 -16.09 -0.10
N LEU A 634 -11.91 -15.46 -1.05
CA LEU A 634 -13.33 -15.16 -0.89
C LEU A 634 -14.14 -16.43 -0.68
N HIS A 635 -15.36 -16.28 -0.16
CA HIS A 635 -16.22 -17.42 0.21
C HIS A 635 -16.48 -18.39 -0.96
N ASP A 636 -16.49 -17.90 -2.19
CA ASP A 636 -16.74 -18.67 -3.43
C ASP A 636 -15.44 -19.05 -4.19
N ASN A 637 -14.27 -18.79 -3.63
CA ASN A 637 -12.95 -18.99 -4.24
C ASN A 637 -12.70 -18.19 -5.53
N SER A 638 -13.55 -17.22 -5.88
CA SER A 638 -13.40 -16.43 -7.10
C SER A 638 -12.19 -15.52 -7.08
N HIS A 639 -11.84 -15.04 -5.90
CA HIS A 639 -10.76 -14.08 -5.68
C HIS A 639 -9.92 -14.44 -4.45
N LEU A 640 -8.69 -14.00 -4.47
CA LEU A 640 -7.78 -13.98 -3.33
C LEU A 640 -7.49 -12.52 -2.96
N ILE A 641 -7.51 -12.23 -1.67
CA ILE A 641 -7.09 -10.92 -1.13
C ILE A 641 -5.76 -11.12 -0.41
N SER A 642 -4.80 -10.23 -0.67
CA SER A 642 -3.54 -10.17 0.05
C SER A 642 -3.28 -8.77 0.60
N THR A 643 -2.69 -8.69 1.79
CA THR A 643 -2.41 -7.44 2.49
C THR A 643 -0.93 -7.27 2.70
N GLY A 644 -0.40 -6.10 2.34
CA GLY A 644 0.98 -5.72 2.60
C GLY A 644 1.08 -4.96 3.93
N GLY A 645 2.16 -5.22 4.70
CA GLY A 645 2.38 -4.56 5.98
C GLY A 645 2.72 -3.08 5.81
N LYS A 646 4.01 -2.76 5.69
CA LYS A 646 4.50 -1.38 5.58
C LYS A 646 4.10 -0.67 4.29
N ASP A 647 3.87 -1.40 3.20
CA ASP A 647 3.43 -0.82 1.93
C ASP A 647 1.94 -0.42 1.95
N THR A 648 1.19 -0.81 2.97
CA THR A 648 -0.24 -0.49 3.19
C THR A 648 -1.18 -0.91 2.06
N SER A 649 -0.72 -1.74 1.14
CA SER A 649 -1.49 -2.16 -0.03
C SER A 649 -2.41 -3.34 0.25
N ILE A 650 -3.55 -3.35 -0.42
CA ILE A 650 -4.44 -4.51 -0.52
C ILE A 650 -4.52 -4.87 -1.98
N LEU A 651 -4.20 -6.12 -2.31
CA LEU A 651 -4.26 -6.63 -3.68
C LEU A 651 -5.38 -7.66 -3.81
N GLN A 652 -6.19 -7.48 -4.84
CA GLN A 652 -7.26 -8.41 -5.21
C GLN A 652 -6.85 -9.16 -6.46
N TRP A 653 -6.83 -10.48 -6.34
CA TRP A 653 -6.42 -11.40 -7.40
C TRP A 653 -7.62 -12.23 -7.86
N VAL A 654 -7.76 -12.42 -9.17
CA VAL A 654 -8.68 -13.41 -9.74
C VAL A 654 -8.00 -14.77 -9.73
N VAL A 655 -8.72 -15.79 -9.25
CA VAL A 655 -8.22 -17.16 -9.19
C VAL A 655 -8.49 -17.91 -10.49
#